data_33f1a589b0c187cdb05a5322804b74c5
#
_entry.id   33f1a589b0c187cdb05a5322804b74c5
#
_cell.length_a   1.000
_cell.length_b   1.000
_cell.length_c   1.000
_cell.angle_alpha   90.00
_cell.angle_beta   90.00
_cell.angle_gamma   90.00
#
_symmetry.space_group_name_H-M   'P 1'
#
loop_
_entity.id
_entity.type
_entity.pdbx_description
1 polymer ?
#
loop_
_entity_poly.entity_id
_entity_poly.type
_entity_poly.pdbx_seq_one_letter_code
_entity_poly.pdbx_strand_id
1 'polypeptide(L)'
;MMTEQFAVTGMTCAACSAHVEKAVSRLSGVQSAPVNLMLGSMTVTYDEKAVTEGDIIAAVKAAGYGASPASQTDQGQLRRDQDAALRRRKKHLIWSVVFLVPLFYLSMGHMMGLPLPQVLHTHPLLLACLQLALVIPILILNRNYFTVGFSRLVKLSPNMDSLVAVGAAAGLVYSLIEMGLLAAGQVSGMPDLYFESAGMILTLVTVGKYLEERSRGKTTGAISALLALAPESAVVRRQGQELTIPTEEIVAGDTVIVRQGGRIPVDGVITDGHAAVDESAITGESLPVEKVPGDAVTSATVTSSGYLELRATRVGGDTTLSQIIRLMEEAASSKAPISRLADRISGIFVPAVMAISLTAALLWAFVGGMDVRFCLSIAIAVLVISCPCALGLATPVAIMVGTGQAAQQGILIKSAESLELLHKVQTVVLDKTGTVTMGQPRVTDILCASGVTEEELLCVAASAEKPSEHPLAHAIVEESQARHIPLCPVSGFRSVPGGGIQATLSGEAVLAGNAGYLAQNGVSLAAMEADAHRLAEDGKTPLFFAESGHLLGCIAVADVVKPDSAKAIAALRRMGRRVVLLTGDNQRTANAIARQIGVDQVIAQVLPQDKAKCVAQLQQQGQRVAMVGDGVNDAPALAQADVGLAIGAGTDIAIESADVVLMKSSLLDIPAAMDLSRAVLRNIKQNLFWAFFYNSIGIPVAAGVLYPALHLTLNPMLAAAAMSLSSVCVVSNALRLRGWKPPFFADQPAPTAPLPESAVFQSQGKEENTVNKTIHIDGMMCTHCTGRVEKALNDLPGVEATVDLDSKSAAVTCTPDVSDDTLRQAVEDAGYHVTGIR
;
A
#
# COMPACT_ATOMS: atom_id res chain seq x y z
N MET A 1 22.11 -4.85 1.93
CA MET A 1 21.24 -3.83 1.29
C MET A 1 20.61 -3.00 2.38
N MET A 2 20.69 -1.70 2.30
CA MET A 2 20.06 -0.75 3.19
C MET A 2 19.00 0.03 2.44
N THR A 3 17.89 0.35 3.10
CA THR A 3 16.86 1.21 2.53
C THR A 3 16.77 2.47 3.39
N GLU A 4 16.99 3.62 2.78
CA GLU A 4 17.04 4.90 3.49
C GLU A 4 16.22 5.96 2.77
N GLN A 5 15.64 6.89 3.55
CA GLN A 5 14.82 7.96 3.03
C GLN A 5 15.57 9.30 3.07
N PHE A 6 15.51 10.04 1.96
CA PHE A 6 16.09 11.36 1.81
C PHE A 6 15.01 12.40 1.52
N ALA A 7 15.11 13.55 2.16
CA ALA A 7 14.34 14.74 1.77
C ALA A 7 14.98 15.38 0.53
N VAL A 8 14.20 15.65 -0.53
CA VAL A 8 14.68 16.23 -1.77
C VAL A 8 13.99 17.56 -2.02
N THR A 9 14.79 18.61 -2.20
CA THR A 9 14.31 19.99 -2.41
C THR A 9 14.56 20.48 -3.84
N GLY A 10 13.74 21.43 -4.32
CA GLY A 10 13.88 22.03 -5.64
C GLY A 10 13.18 21.29 -6.78
N MET A 11 12.43 20.23 -6.51
CA MET A 11 11.60 19.57 -7.51
C MET A 11 10.28 20.31 -7.70
N THR A 12 9.91 20.59 -8.95
CA THR A 12 8.67 21.34 -9.28
C THR A 12 7.72 20.60 -10.22
N CYS A 13 8.15 19.49 -10.82
CA CYS A 13 7.34 18.73 -11.78
C CYS A 13 7.78 17.26 -11.87
N ALA A 14 6.95 16.42 -12.50
CA ALA A 14 7.24 15.00 -12.70
C ALA A 14 8.57 14.74 -13.46
N ALA A 15 8.91 15.59 -14.43
CA ALA A 15 10.19 15.48 -15.11
C ALA A 15 11.39 15.71 -14.17
N CYS A 16 11.21 16.54 -13.14
CA CYS A 16 12.23 16.78 -12.11
C CYS A 16 12.46 15.52 -11.26
N SER A 17 11.38 14.87 -10.79
CA SER A 17 11.47 13.64 -10.00
C SER A 17 12.10 12.50 -10.82
N ALA A 18 11.72 12.33 -12.08
CA ALA A 18 12.30 11.35 -12.97
C ALA A 18 13.80 11.60 -13.24
N HIS A 19 14.22 12.87 -13.28
CA HIS A 19 15.62 13.22 -13.45
C HIS A 19 16.47 12.90 -12.21
N VAL A 20 15.96 13.18 -11.01
CA VAL A 20 16.60 12.81 -9.74
C VAL A 20 16.72 11.29 -9.65
N GLU A 21 15.61 10.55 -9.87
CA GLU A 21 15.57 9.10 -9.87
C GLU A 21 16.62 8.49 -10.82
N LYS A 22 16.68 9.01 -12.05
CA LYS A 22 17.67 8.56 -13.05
C LYS A 22 19.12 8.88 -12.65
N ALA A 23 19.37 10.00 -12.00
CA ALA A 23 20.70 10.39 -11.54
C ALA A 23 21.22 9.45 -10.43
N VAL A 24 20.36 9.13 -9.47
CA VAL A 24 20.70 8.24 -8.35
C VAL A 24 20.76 6.77 -8.78
N SER A 25 19.82 6.31 -9.60
CA SER A 25 19.81 4.92 -10.12
C SER A 25 21.00 4.58 -11.05
N ARG A 26 21.80 5.58 -11.46
CA ARG A 26 23.04 5.36 -12.22
C ARG A 26 24.24 5.05 -11.35
N LEU A 27 24.15 5.25 -10.05
CA LEU A 27 25.22 4.89 -9.13
C LEU A 27 25.33 3.35 -9.06
N SER A 28 26.53 2.83 -9.25
CA SER A 28 26.78 1.39 -9.12
C SER A 28 26.62 0.98 -7.65
N GLY A 29 25.65 0.12 -7.36
CA GLY A 29 25.28 -0.30 -5.99
C GLY A 29 23.90 0.19 -5.54
N VAL A 30 23.23 1.04 -6.32
CA VAL A 30 21.83 1.41 -6.08
C VAL A 30 20.91 0.44 -6.82
N GLN A 31 20.03 -0.22 -6.09
CA GLN A 31 19.03 -1.13 -6.64
C GLN A 31 17.76 -0.38 -7.08
N SER A 32 17.29 0.54 -6.25
CA SER A 32 16.12 1.37 -6.54
C SER A 32 16.21 2.74 -5.86
N ALA A 33 15.63 3.76 -6.50
CA ALA A 33 15.60 5.12 -5.97
C ALA A 33 14.28 5.84 -6.34
N PRO A 34 13.10 5.33 -5.95
CA PRO A 34 11.84 5.99 -6.24
C PRO A 34 11.77 7.37 -5.57
N VAL A 35 11.39 8.37 -6.38
CA VAL A 35 11.30 9.77 -5.95
C VAL A 35 9.84 10.18 -5.90
N ASN A 36 9.41 10.70 -4.76
CA ASN A 36 8.08 11.26 -4.56
C ASN A 36 8.10 12.79 -4.67
N LEU A 37 7.48 13.28 -5.73
CA LEU A 37 7.35 14.72 -5.96
C LEU A 37 6.45 15.41 -4.91
N MET A 38 5.42 14.71 -4.40
CA MET A 38 4.41 15.29 -3.50
C MET A 38 4.95 15.50 -2.09
N LEU A 39 5.66 14.50 -1.58
CA LEU A 39 6.28 14.55 -0.25
C LEU A 39 7.66 15.23 -0.29
N GLY A 40 8.24 15.43 -1.47
CA GLY A 40 9.60 15.93 -1.61
C GLY A 40 10.61 14.95 -1.03
N SER A 41 10.36 13.65 -1.15
CA SER A 41 11.20 12.58 -0.59
C SER A 41 11.67 11.62 -1.67
N MET A 42 12.74 10.89 -1.35
CA MET A 42 13.29 9.81 -2.18
C MET A 42 13.68 8.65 -1.25
N THR A 43 13.26 7.45 -1.57
CA THR A 43 13.66 6.23 -0.86
C THR A 43 14.69 5.51 -1.70
N VAL A 44 15.89 5.28 -1.15
CA VAL A 44 17.00 4.63 -1.89
C VAL A 44 17.31 3.30 -1.24
N THR A 45 17.29 2.23 -2.04
CA THR A 45 17.77 0.91 -1.65
C THR A 45 19.12 0.68 -2.29
N TYR A 46 20.16 0.53 -1.49
CA TYR A 46 21.54 0.49 -1.96
C TYR A 46 22.42 -0.44 -1.12
N ASP A 47 23.59 -0.77 -1.65
CA ASP A 47 24.61 -1.52 -0.93
C ASP A 47 25.57 -0.53 -0.26
N GLU A 48 25.59 -0.51 1.07
CA GLU A 48 26.48 0.37 1.88
C GLU A 48 27.97 0.20 1.57
N LYS A 49 28.37 -0.97 1.07
CA LYS A 49 29.75 -1.23 0.70
C LYS A 49 30.16 -0.59 -0.63
N ALA A 50 29.18 -0.29 -1.49
CA ALA A 50 29.40 0.25 -2.84
C ALA A 50 29.08 1.75 -2.94
N VAL A 51 28.11 2.27 -2.17
CA VAL A 51 27.63 3.66 -2.23
C VAL A 51 27.40 4.19 -0.83
N THR A 52 27.83 5.42 -0.58
CA THR A 52 27.61 6.12 0.70
C THR A 52 26.46 7.14 0.57
N GLU A 53 25.88 7.54 1.72
CA GLU A 53 24.91 8.67 1.77
C GLU A 53 25.44 9.91 1.07
N GLY A 54 26.74 10.20 1.23
CA GLY A 54 27.41 11.33 0.61
C GLY A 54 27.39 11.28 -0.92
N ASP A 55 27.54 10.10 -1.50
CA ASP A 55 27.51 9.88 -2.96
C ASP A 55 26.09 10.11 -3.51
N ILE A 56 25.07 9.63 -2.79
CA ILE A 56 23.66 9.86 -3.13
C ILE A 56 23.33 11.35 -3.12
N ILE A 57 23.72 12.07 -2.04
CA ILE A 57 23.53 13.51 -1.93
C ILE A 57 24.30 14.26 -3.02
N ALA A 58 25.53 13.85 -3.34
CA ALA A 58 26.32 14.45 -4.41
C ALA A 58 25.68 14.26 -5.78
N ALA A 59 25.15 13.06 -6.08
CA ALA A 59 24.43 12.79 -7.32
C ALA A 59 23.18 13.64 -7.49
N VAL A 60 22.39 13.81 -6.42
CA VAL A 60 21.21 14.71 -6.42
C VAL A 60 21.62 16.16 -6.62
N LYS A 61 22.69 16.62 -5.96
CA LYS A 61 23.23 17.99 -6.15
C LYS A 61 23.76 18.19 -7.55
N ALA A 62 24.46 17.24 -8.13
CA ALA A 62 24.94 17.30 -9.50
C ALA A 62 23.78 17.37 -10.51
N ALA A 63 22.67 16.69 -10.21
CA ALA A 63 21.43 16.83 -10.95
C ALA A 63 20.75 18.21 -10.77
N GLY A 64 21.24 19.06 -9.85
CA GLY A 64 20.75 20.41 -9.59
C GLY A 64 19.60 20.51 -8.62
N TYR A 65 19.53 19.57 -7.65
CA TYR A 65 18.54 19.55 -6.57
C TYR A 65 19.24 19.45 -5.21
N GLY A 66 18.50 19.73 -4.12
CA GLY A 66 19.02 19.52 -2.77
C GLY A 66 18.61 18.15 -2.24
N ALA A 67 19.46 17.49 -1.45
CA ALA A 67 19.11 16.30 -0.70
C ALA A 67 19.69 16.33 0.72
N SER A 68 18.96 15.77 1.69
CA SER A 68 19.40 15.54 3.07
C SER A 68 18.76 14.25 3.59
N PRO A 69 19.41 13.48 4.50
CA PRO A 69 18.81 12.31 5.14
C PRO A 69 17.54 12.70 5.91
N ALA A 70 16.51 11.88 5.83
CA ALA A 70 15.22 12.16 6.49
C ALA A 70 15.34 12.07 8.02
N SER A 71 16.24 11.23 8.53
CA SER A 71 16.52 11.09 9.97
C SER A 71 17.06 12.38 10.63
N GLN A 72 17.63 13.28 9.84
CA GLN A 72 18.16 14.58 10.32
C GLN A 72 17.18 15.74 10.11
N THR A 73 16.01 15.48 9.53
CA THR A 73 15.09 16.53 9.14
C THR A 73 13.87 16.52 10.07
N ASP A 74 13.75 17.53 10.91
CA ASP A 74 12.56 17.79 11.72
C ASP A 74 11.33 17.98 10.80
N GLN A 75 10.37 17.07 10.87
CA GLN A 75 9.13 17.15 10.06
C GLN A 75 8.34 18.44 10.33
N GLY A 76 8.42 18.96 11.56
CA GLY A 76 7.84 20.26 11.92
C GLY A 76 8.52 21.42 11.18
N GLN A 77 9.83 21.34 10.97
CA GLN A 77 10.59 22.34 10.24
C GLN A 77 10.29 22.30 8.74
N LEU A 78 10.17 21.09 8.15
CA LEU A 78 9.75 20.93 6.75
C LEU A 78 8.39 21.55 6.47
N ARG A 79 7.41 21.37 7.35
CA ARG A 79 6.08 21.99 7.23
C ARG A 79 6.15 23.52 7.32
N ARG A 80 6.90 24.05 8.28
CA ARG A 80 7.10 25.52 8.41
C ARG A 80 7.74 26.10 7.16
N ASP A 81 8.69 25.40 6.55
CA ASP A 81 9.36 25.83 5.33
C ASP A 81 8.43 25.77 4.12
N GLN A 82 7.58 24.75 4.01
CA GLN A 82 6.56 24.63 2.97
C GLN A 82 5.52 25.77 3.09
N ASP A 83 5.03 26.05 4.29
CA ASP A 83 4.09 27.14 4.55
C ASP A 83 4.72 28.50 4.26
N ALA A 84 5.98 28.68 4.63
CA ALA A 84 6.73 29.91 4.33
C ALA A 84 6.93 30.09 2.82
N ALA A 85 7.23 29.01 2.09
CA ALA A 85 7.34 29.04 0.64
C ALA A 85 6.01 29.39 -0.02
N LEU A 86 4.88 28.81 0.44
CA LEU A 86 3.54 29.12 -0.07
C LEU A 86 3.15 30.58 0.19
N ARG A 87 3.44 31.11 1.40
CA ARG A 87 3.22 32.54 1.75
C ARG A 87 4.06 33.45 0.88
N ARG A 88 5.33 33.11 0.61
CA ARG A 88 6.22 33.86 -0.29
C ARG A 88 5.67 33.89 -1.70
N ARG A 89 5.24 32.72 -2.24
CA ARG A 89 4.65 32.62 -3.59
C ARG A 89 3.35 33.43 -3.71
N LYS A 90 2.50 33.40 -2.66
CA LYS A 90 1.30 34.24 -2.61
C LYS A 90 1.65 35.73 -2.70
N LYS A 91 2.69 36.21 -1.98
CA LYS A 91 3.15 37.59 -2.07
C LYS A 91 3.66 37.94 -3.48
N HIS A 92 4.49 37.07 -4.08
CA HIS A 92 4.97 37.28 -5.46
C HIS A 92 3.81 37.36 -6.45
N LEU A 93 2.80 36.47 -6.31
CA LEU A 93 1.61 36.49 -7.15
C LEU A 93 0.83 37.82 -7.03
N ILE A 94 0.55 38.26 -5.81
CA ILE A 94 -0.17 39.52 -5.57
C ILE A 94 0.56 40.70 -6.24
N TRP A 95 1.86 40.81 -6.03
CA TRP A 95 2.65 41.87 -6.63
C TRP A 95 2.74 41.74 -8.16
N SER A 96 2.86 40.52 -8.71
CA SER A 96 2.82 40.32 -10.15
C SER A 96 1.49 40.80 -10.74
N VAL A 97 0.35 40.55 -10.10
CA VAL A 97 -0.96 41.03 -10.53
C VAL A 97 -1.05 42.56 -10.43
N VAL A 98 -0.53 43.16 -9.36
CA VAL A 98 -0.52 44.61 -9.17
C VAL A 98 0.22 45.35 -10.31
N PHE A 99 1.33 44.79 -10.80
CA PHE A 99 2.05 45.37 -11.94
C PHE A 99 1.44 44.95 -13.29
N LEU A 100 0.83 43.76 -13.37
CA LEU A 100 0.24 43.26 -14.60
C LEU A 100 -1.00 44.09 -15.04
N VAL A 101 -1.86 44.47 -14.09
CA VAL A 101 -3.10 45.20 -14.40
C VAL A 101 -2.84 46.54 -15.14
N PRO A 102 -1.94 47.42 -14.64
CA PRO A 102 -1.60 48.61 -15.40
C PRO A 102 -0.85 48.33 -16.69
N LEU A 103 0.01 47.29 -16.74
CA LEU A 103 0.68 46.86 -17.96
C LEU A 103 -0.34 46.47 -19.03
N PHE A 104 -1.31 45.65 -18.66
CA PHE A 104 -2.38 45.22 -19.55
C PHE A 104 -3.26 46.37 -20.03
N TYR A 105 -3.56 47.32 -19.13
CA TYR A 105 -4.28 48.56 -19.49
C TYR A 105 -3.53 49.38 -20.55
N LEU A 106 -2.22 49.58 -20.39
CA LEU A 106 -1.40 50.34 -21.33
C LEU A 106 -1.22 49.65 -22.68
N SER A 107 -1.22 48.32 -22.71
CA SER A 107 -1.04 47.55 -23.94
C SER A 107 -2.35 47.33 -24.70
N MET A 108 -3.39 46.84 -24.02
CA MET A 108 -4.64 46.37 -24.65
C MET A 108 -5.81 47.32 -24.43
N GLY A 109 -5.69 48.31 -23.52
CA GLY A 109 -6.80 49.18 -23.13
C GLY A 109 -7.39 49.97 -24.28
N HIS A 110 -6.54 50.48 -25.20
CA HIS A 110 -6.98 51.22 -26.36
C HIS A 110 -7.80 50.34 -27.35
N MET A 111 -7.47 49.07 -27.50
CA MET A 111 -8.24 48.13 -28.32
C MET A 111 -9.61 47.80 -27.72
N MET A 112 -9.74 47.92 -26.40
CA MET A 112 -10.99 47.71 -25.65
C MET A 112 -11.83 49.00 -25.52
N GLY A 113 -11.41 50.10 -26.16
CA GLY A 113 -12.11 51.38 -26.09
C GLY A 113 -11.92 52.15 -24.80
N LEU A 114 -10.93 51.78 -23.97
CA LEU A 114 -10.62 52.50 -22.74
C LEU A 114 -9.79 53.75 -23.05
N PRO A 115 -10.03 54.90 -22.37
CA PRO A 115 -9.33 56.17 -22.63
C PRO A 115 -7.85 56.07 -22.23
N LEU A 116 -6.94 56.24 -23.19
CA LEU A 116 -5.52 56.44 -22.92
C LEU A 116 -5.19 57.97 -22.91
N PRO A 117 -4.30 58.43 -22.05
CA PRO A 117 -3.84 59.82 -22.08
C PRO A 117 -3.26 60.19 -23.44
N GLN A 118 -3.66 61.35 -24.00
CA GLN A 118 -3.22 61.76 -25.33
C GLN A 118 -1.71 61.83 -25.50
N VAL A 119 -0.98 62.13 -24.42
CA VAL A 119 0.50 62.14 -24.38
C VAL A 119 1.10 60.80 -24.77
N LEU A 120 0.46 59.69 -24.42
CA LEU A 120 0.94 58.33 -24.75
C LEU A 120 0.68 57.95 -26.20
N HIS A 121 -0.34 58.52 -26.84
CA HIS A 121 -0.60 58.38 -28.26
C HIS A 121 0.43 59.15 -29.12
N THR A 122 0.87 60.34 -28.61
CA THR A 122 1.83 61.19 -29.35
C THR A 122 3.27 60.77 -29.16
N HIS A 123 3.59 60.01 -28.10
CA HIS A 123 4.93 59.51 -27.80
C HIS A 123 4.98 58.00 -27.61
N PRO A 124 4.99 57.18 -28.71
CA PRO A 124 5.01 55.73 -28.67
C PRO A 124 6.19 55.15 -27.89
N LEU A 125 7.36 55.83 -27.96
CA LEU A 125 8.54 55.40 -27.21
C LEU A 125 8.34 55.50 -25.68
N LEU A 126 7.63 56.58 -25.20
CA LEU A 126 7.29 56.72 -23.79
C LEU A 126 6.35 55.58 -23.33
N LEU A 127 5.37 55.20 -24.16
CA LEU A 127 4.48 54.05 -23.88
C LEU A 127 5.28 52.76 -23.77
N ALA A 128 6.23 52.50 -24.69
CA ALA A 128 7.08 51.30 -24.64
C ALA A 128 7.98 51.29 -23.39
N CYS A 129 8.57 52.43 -23.01
CA CYS A 129 9.35 52.54 -21.78
C CYS A 129 8.51 52.29 -20.52
N LEU A 130 7.27 52.79 -20.46
CA LEU A 130 6.36 52.51 -19.34
C LEU A 130 5.95 51.02 -19.26
N GLN A 131 5.67 50.40 -20.38
CA GLN A 131 5.40 48.95 -20.41
C GLN A 131 6.61 48.13 -19.95
N LEU A 132 7.82 48.51 -20.42
CA LEU A 132 9.07 47.87 -19.96
C LEU A 132 9.27 48.08 -18.45
N ALA A 133 9.06 49.28 -17.93
CA ALA A 133 9.18 49.56 -16.50
C ALA A 133 8.21 48.76 -15.64
N LEU A 134 7.01 48.44 -16.13
CA LEU A 134 6.01 47.63 -15.44
C LEU A 134 6.28 46.12 -15.53
N VAL A 135 6.89 45.64 -16.61
CA VAL A 135 7.21 44.21 -16.76
C VAL A 135 8.44 43.81 -15.95
N ILE A 136 9.43 44.71 -15.77
CA ILE A 136 10.66 44.40 -15.01
C ILE A 136 10.38 43.88 -13.60
N PRO A 137 9.53 44.47 -12.74
CA PRO A 137 9.20 43.88 -11.46
C PRO A 137 8.61 42.47 -11.56
N ILE A 138 7.76 42.20 -12.56
CA ILE A 138 7.19 40.88 -12.80
C ILE A 138 8.31 39.88 -13.12
N LEU A 139 9.28 40.25 -13.94
CA LEU A 139 10.44 39.41 -14.28
C LEU A 139 11.29 39.09 -13.05
N ILE A 140 11.56 40.12 -12.21
CA ILE A 140 12.36 39.95 -10.99
C ILE A 140 11.66 39.02 -10.00
N LEU A 141 10.35 39.21 -9.79
CA LEU A 141 9.56 38.35 -8.91
C LEU A 141 9.52 36.89 -9.39
N ASN A 142 9.54 36.70 -10.71
CA ASN A 142 9.43 35.40 -11.36
C ASN A 142 10.75 34.91 -11.97
N ARG A 143 11.91 35.48 -11.57
CA ARG A 143 13.23 35.12 -12.12
C ARG A 143 13.57 33.64 -12.10
N ASN A 144 13.00 32.88 -11.18
CA ASN A 144 13.26 31.44 -11.05
C ASN A 144 12.87 30.66 -12.31
N TYR A 145 11.85 31.10 -13.07
CA TYR A 145 11.51 30.44 -14.34
C TYR A 145 12.66 30.53 -15.34
N PHE A 146 13.32 31.68 -15.41
CA PHE A 146 14.46 31.87 -16.34
C PHE A 146 15.71 31.13 -15.87
N THR A 147 16.08 31.26 -14.60
CA THR A 147 17.29 30.63 -14.06
C THR A 147 17.22 29.13 -14.12
N VAL A 148 16.09 28.52 -13.69
CA VAL A 148 15.89 27.09 -13.73
C VAL A 148 15.64 26.62 -15.17
N GLY A 149 14.79 27.32 -15.92
CA GLY A 149 14.40 26.95 -17.27
C GLY A 149 15.59 26.89 -18.24
N PHE A 150 16.41 27.93 -18.29
CA PHE A 150 17.61 27.96 -19.15
C PHE A 150 18.70 26.99 -18.67
N SER A 151 18.92 26.86 -17.36
CA SER A 151 19.88 25.89 -16.82
C SER A 151 19.53 24.47 -17.25
N ARG A 152 18.22 24.09 -17.24
CA ARG A 152 17.74 22.79 -17.68
C ARG A 152 17.85 22.61 -19.20
N LEU A 153 17.60 23.65 -19.94
CA LEU A 153 17.75 23.63 -21.41
C LEU A 153 19.20 23.34 -21.81
N VAL A 154 20.17 24.04 -21.19
CA VAL A 154 21.60 23.82 -21.43
C VAL A 154 22.03 22.39 -21.06
N LYS A 155 21.45 21.80 -20.00
CA LYS A 155 21.71 20.42 -19.58
C LYS A 155 20.96 19.36 -20.40
N LEU A 156 20.32 19.74 -21.53
CA LEU A 156 19.55 18.85 -22.40
C LEU A 156 18.45 18.05 -21.66
N SER A 157 17.92 18.62 -20.60
CA SER A 157 16.78 18.07 -19.84
C SER A 157 15.70 19.11 -19.64
N PRO A 158 15.09 19.62 -20.75
CA PRO A 158 14.10 20.68 -20.70
C PRO A 158 12.87 20.24 -19.87
N ASN A 159 12.35 21.17 -19.09
CA ASN A 159 11.19 21.00 -18.25
C ASN A 159 10.14 22.07 -18.54
N MET A 160 9.05 22.09 -17.74
CA MET A 160 8.02 23.13 -17.85
C MET A 160 8.59 24.55 -17.75
N ASP A 161 9.52 24.80 -16.82
CA ASP A 161 10.11 26.11 -16.63
C ASP A 161 10.91 26.54 -17.88
N SER A 162 11.47 25.58 -18.63
CA SER A 162 12.15 25.83 -19.92
C SER A 162 11.18 26.33 -20.98
N LEU A 163 9.98 25.75 -21.09
CA LEU A 163 8.95 26.19 -22.05
C LEU A 163 8.49 27.63 -21.74
N VAL A 164 8.22 27.90 -20.47
CA VAL A 164 7.81 29.25 -20.01
C VAL A 164 8.94 30.27 -20.22
N ALA A 165 10.19 29.90 -19.87
CA ALA A 165 11.34 30.79 -20.03
C ALA A 165 11.59 31.14 -21.49
N VAL A 166 11.55 30.17 -22.40
CA VAL A 166 11.74 30.38 -23.83
C VAL A 166 10.62 31.22 -24.41
N GLY A 167 9.34 30.94 -24.08
CA GLY A 167 8.20 31.69 -24.58
C GLY A 167 8.21 33.15 -24.10
N ALA A 168 8.44 33.39 -22.79
CA ALA A 168 8.51 34.74 -22.25
C ALA A 168 9.75 35.53 -22.76
N ALA A 169 10.92 34.85 -22.84
CA ALA A 169 12.13 35.49 -23.35
C ALA A 169 12.00 35.89 -24.83
N ALA A 170 11.37 35.04 -25.66
CA ALA A 170 11.14 35.36 -27.06
C ALA A 170 10.28 36.60 -27.23
N GLY A 171 9.18 36.75 -26.46
CA GLY A 171 8.35 37.94 -26.44
C GLY A 171 9.10 39.19 -25.97
N LEU A 172 9.93 39.06 -24.92
CA LEU A 172 10.75 40.15 -24.41
C LEU A 172 11.80 40.62 -25.40
N VAL A 173 12.55 39.70 -26.02
CA VAL A 173 13.59 40.03 -27.00
C VAL A 173 12.99 40.72 -28.21
N TYR A 174 11.85 40.21 -28.73
CA TYR A 174 11.14 40.85 -29.83
C TYR A 174 10.74 42.30 -29.46
N SER A 175 10.13 42.50 -28.29
CA SER A 175 9.67 43.82 -27.86
C SER A 175 10.86 44.79 -27.65
N LEU A 176 12.00 44.33 -27.17
CA LEU A 176 13.21 45.14 -27.03
C LEU A 176 13.77 45.54 -28.41
N ILE A 177 13.73 44.66 -29.40
CA ILE A 177 14.16 44.95 -30.78
C ILE A 177 13.24 46.01 -31.38
N GLU A 178 11.91 45.83 -31.31
CA GLU A 178 10.90 46.78 -31.80
C GLU A 178 11.06 48.16 -31.13
N MET A 179 11.28 48.17 -29.82
CA MET A 179 11.55 49.42 -29.09
C MET A 179 12.84 50.11 -29.57
N GLY A 180 13.89 49.32 -29.87
CA GLY A 180 15.14 49.85 -30.46
C GLY A 180 14.94 50.42 -31.86
N LEU A 181 14.18 49.76 -32.72
CA LEU A 181 13.84 50.23 -34.07
C LEU A 181 12.98 51.50 -34.03
N LEU A 182 12.04 51.58 -33.08
CA LEU A 182 11.24 52.78 -32.83
C LEU A 182 12.12 53.98 -32.37
N ALA A 183 13.06 53.71 -31.44
CA ALA A 183 14.00 54.75 -30.97
C ALA A 183 14.96 55.20 -32.07
N ALA A 184 15.31 54.35 -33.01
CA ALA A 184 16.12 54.66 -34.21
C ALA A 184 15.33 55.38 -35.32
N GLY A 185 14.00 55.54 -35.15
CA GLY A 185 13.12 56.18 -36.15
C GLY A 185 12.85 55.35 -37.39
N GLN A 186 13.17 54.06 -37.36
CA GLN A 186 12.97 53.14 -38.49
C GLN A 186 11.54 52.61 -38.57
N VAL A 187 10.75 52.70 -37.50
CA VAL A 187 9.34 52.30 -37.40
C VAL A 187 8.54 53.51 -36.96
N SER A 188 7.43 53.78 -37.68
CA SER A 188 6.54 54.89 -37.37
C SER A 188 5.17 54.34 -36.95
N GLY A 189 4.60 54.84 -35.87
CA GLY A 189 3.29 54.45 -35.35
C GLY A 189 3.37 53.75 -33.99
N MET A 190 2.25 53.17 -33.55
CA MET A 190 2.17 52.40 -32.30
C MET A 190 2.89 51.05 -32.46
N PRO A 191 3.92 50.73 -31.66
CA PRO A 191 4.62 49.46 -31.76
C PRO A 191 3.77 48.35 -31.14
N ASP A 192 3.76 47.19 -31.81
CA ASP A 192 3.13 45.99 -31.26
C ASP A 192 4.11 45.25 -30.36
N LEU A 193 4.05 45.51 -29.09
CA LEU A 193 4.94 44.96 -28.08
C LEU A 193 4.32 43.70 -27.41
N TYR A 194 5.14 42.77 -26.97
CA TYR A 194 4.75 41.55 -26.26
C TYR A 194 5.14 41.58 -24.76
N PHE A 195 5.39 42.77 -24.16
CA PHE A 195 5.71 42.89 -22.75
C PHE A 195 4.57 42.39 -21.85
N GLU A 196 3.31 42.71 -22.23
CA GLU A 196 2.13 42.25 -21.50
C GLU A 196 1.96 40.72 -21.63
N SER A 197 2.25 40.18 -22.82
CA SER A 197 2.17 38.70 -23.03
C SER A 197 3.17 37.95 -22.16
N ALA A 198 4.43 38.44 -22.09
CA ALA A 198 5.45 37.87 -21.21
C ALA A 198 5.05 37.99 -19.74
N GLY A 199 4.57 39.16 -19.30
CA GLY A 199 4.08 39.38 -17.94
C GLY A 199 2.88 38.53 -17.59
N MET A 200 1.93 38.39 -18.53
CA MET A 200 0.72 37.56 -18.36
C MET A 200 1.06 36.07 -18.25
N ILE A 201 1.91 35.54 -19.13
CA ILE A 201 2.35 34.13 -19.10
C ILE A 201 2.97 33.82 -17.74
N LEU A 202 3.94 34.64 -17.27
CA LEU A 202 4.60 34.44 -15.98
C LEU A 202 3.63 34.49 -14.81
N THR A 203 2.70 35.45 -14.83
CA THR A 203 1.71 35.62 -13.77
C THR A 203 0.71 34.48 -13.75
N LEU A 204 0.13 34.08 -14.90
CA LEU A 204 -0.83 32.99 -14.98
C LEU A 204 -0.22 31.64 -14.63
N VAL A 205 1.02 31.38 -15.06
CA VAL A 205 1.75 30.16 -14.64
C VAL A 205 1.98 30.17 -13.12
N THR A 206 2.27 31.33 -12.55
CA THR A 206 2.42 31.47 -11.07
C THR A 206 1.10 31.28 -10.34
N VAL A 207 -0.04 31.73 -10.91
CA VAL A 207 -1.40 31.40 -10.41
C VAL A 207 -1.59 29.89 -10.40
N GLY A 208 -1.32 29.23 -11.53
CA GLY A 208 -1.44 27.77 -11.67
C GLY A 208 -0.62 27.03 -10.59
N LYS A 209 0.66 27.36 -10.44
CA LYS A 209 1.54 26.79 -9.43
C LYS A 209 1.10 27.08 -7.99
N TYR A 210 0.60 28.27 -7.72
CA TYR A 210 0.06 28.61 -6.39
C TYR A 210 -1.18 27.77 -6.04
N LEU A 211 -2.12 27.63 -7.01
CA LEU A 211 -3.32 26.81 -6.82
C LEU A 211 -2.97 25.33 -6.67
N GLU A 212 -1.99 24.87 -7.43
CA GLU A 212 -1.44 23.50 -7.33
C GLU A 212 -0.88 23.23 -5.92
N GLU A 213 0.03 24.09 -5.41
CA GLU A 213 0.64 23.94 -4.09
C GLU A 213 -0.39 24.02 -2.96
N ARG A 214 -1.33 24.96 -3.06
CA ARG A 214 -2.43 25.09 -2.11
C ARG A 214 -3.31 23.84 -2.09
N SER A 215 -3.53 23.23 -3.25
CA SER A 215 -4.33 22.02 -3.38
C SER A 215 -3.58 20.80 -2.86
N ARG A 216 -2.26 20.73 -3.08
CA ARG A 216 -1.39 19.70 -2.48
C ARG A 216 -1.51 19.70 -0.95
N GLY A 217 -1.44 20.83 -0.29
CA GLY A 217 -1.62 20.95 1.15
C GLY A 217 -2.96 20.41 1.65
N LYS A 218 -4.03 20.51 0.83
CA LYS A 218 -5.33 19.90 1.16
C LYS A 218 -5.33 18.38 1.00
N THR A 219 -4.58 17.84 0.08
CA THR A 219 -4.52 16.37 -0.16
C THR A 219 -3.73 15.64 0.92
N THR A 220 -2.71 16.26 1.51
CA THR A 220 -1.99 15.72 2.68
C THR A 220 -2.80 15.80 3.99
N GLY A 221 -3.98 16.41 3.94
CA GLY A 221 -4.83 16.61 5.12
C GLY A 221 -5.28 15.33 5.82
N ALA A 222 -5.34 14.19 5.14
CA ALA A 222 -5.66 12.89 5.77
C ALA A 222 -4.55 12.45 6.74
N ILE A 223 -3.30 12.51 6.30
CA ILE A 223 -2.13 12.22 7.17
C ILE A 223 -2.06 13.22 8.33
N SER A 224 -2.29 14.53 8.02
CA SER A 224 -2.30 15.57 9.06
C SER A 224 -3.44 15.39 10.06
N ALA A 225 -4.60 14.87 9.64
CA ALA A 225 -5.70 14.57 10.53
C ALA A 225 -5.38 13.41 11.49
N LEU A 226 -4.71 12.37 11.01
CA LEU A 226 -4.24 11.27 11.85
C LEU A 226 -3.16 11.73 12.84
N LEU A 227 -2.21 12.53 12.41
CA LEU A 227 -1.20 13.12 13.30
C LEU A 227 -1.81 14.02 14.39
N ALA A 228 -2.91 14.71 14.09
CA ALA A 228 -3.63 15.51 15.07
C ALA A 228 -4.43 14.67 16.10
N LEU A 229 -4.53 13.35 15.90
CA LEU A 229 -5.14 12.45 16.89
C LEU A 229 -4.21 12.15 18.06
N ALA A 230 -2.88 12.19 17.88
CA ALA A 230 -1.95 12.01 18.99
C ALA A 230 -2.01 13.23 19.93
N PRO A 231 -2.15 13.04 21.25
CA PRO A 231 -2.09 14.13 22.21
C PRO A 231 -0.64 14.63 22.34
N GLU A 232 -0.45 15.94 22.50
CA GLU A 232 0.87 16.56 22.66
C GLU A 232 1.52 16.23 24.01
N SER A 233 0.71 15.95 25.03
CA SER A 233 1.16 15.65 26.39
C SER A 233 0.33 14.53 27.01
N ALA A 234 0.91 13.84 27.98
CA ALA A 234 0.29 12.75 28.73
C ALA A 234 0.57 12.86 30.22
N VAL A 235 -0.30 12.28 31.04
CA VAL A 235 -0.09 12.15 32.48
C VAL A 235 0.52 10.76 32.73
N VAL A 236 1.71 10.74 33.31
CA VAL A 236 2.42 9.51 33.69
C VAL A 236 2.62 9.46 35.20
N ARG A 237 2.62 8.25 35.76
CA ARG A 237 2.97 8.03 37.16
C ARG A 237 4.40 7.47 37.21
N ARG A 238 5.35 8.30 37.72
CA ARG A 238 6.72 7.89 37.98
C ARG A 238 7.02 8.09 39.47
N GLN A 239 7.54 7.07 40.13
CA GLN A 239 7.87 7.08 41.56
C GLN A 239 6.69 7.48 42.47
N GLY A 240 5.47 7.11 42.10
CA GLY A 240 4.24 7.42 42.87
C GLY A 240 3.69 8.83 42.64
N GLN A 241 4.32 9.68 41.84
CA GLN A 241 3.86 11.02 41.51
C GLN A 241 3.30 11.10 40.08
N GLU A 242 2.19 11.81 39.92
CA GLU A 242 1.63 12.13 38.58
C GLU A 242 2.37 13.34 38.00
N LEU A 243 2.94 13.15 36.82
CA LEU A 243 3.67 14.16 36.05
C LEU A 243 3.05 14.30 34.68
N THR A 244 2.84 15.52 34.24
CA THR A 244 2.45 15.81 32.85
C THR A 244 3.71 16.01 32.04
N ILE A 245 3.96 15.14 31.06
CA ILE A 245 5.14 15.18 30.20
C ILE A 245 4.70 15.22 28.71
N PRO A 246 5.56 15.72 27.80
CA PRO A 246 5.34 15.55 26.38
C PRO A 246 5.20 14.06 26.01
N THR A 247 4.32 13.73 25.08
CA THR A 247 4.08 12.33 24.66
C THR A 247 5.36 11.67 24.12
N GLU A 248 6.26 12.44 23.55
CA GLU A 248 7.56 11.99 23.02
C GLU A 248 8.53 11.52 24.13
N GLU A 249 8.33 11.93 25.38
CA GLU A 249 9.17 11.57 26.52
C GLU A 249 8.68 10.32 27.28
N ILE A 250 7.59 9.70 26.83
CA ILE A 250 7.10 8.43 27.40
C ILE A 250 8.02 7.31 26.96
N VAL A 251 8.40 6.46 27.90
CA VAL A 251 9.21 5.27 27.65
C VAL A 251 8.40 3.99 27.90
N ALA A 252 8.79 2.90 27.24
CA ALA A 252 8.16 1.60 27.47
C ALA A 252 8.28 1.20 28.95
N GLY A 253 7.16 0.76 29.54
CA GLY A 253 7.04 0.44 30.96
C GLY A 253 6.49 1.56 31.84
N ASP A 254 6.38 2.80 31.35
CA ASP A 254 5.71 3.87 32.09
C ASP A 254 4.24 3.54 32.36
N THR A 255 3.73 3.93 33.51
CA THR A 255 2.28 3.89 33.80
C THR A 255 1.65 5.20 33.37
N VAL A 256 0.80 5.13 32.36
CA VAL A 256 0.09 6.27 31.80
C VAL A 256 -1.34 6.30 32.31
N ILE A 257 -1.82 7.49 32.67
CA ILE A 257 -3.14 7.70 33.23
C ILE A 257 -4.00 8.41 32.19
N VAL A 258 -5.14 7.80 31.86
CA VAL A 258 -6.10 8.36 30.89
C VAL A 258 -7.45 8.51 31.59
N ARG A 259 -7.94 9.75 31.63
CA ARG A 259 -9.25 10.09 32.21
C ARG A 259 -10.32 10.17 31.13
N GLN A 260 -11.57 10.16 31.55
CA GLN A 260 -12.71 10.30 30.63
C GLN A 260 -12.55 11.47 29.67
N GLY A 261 -12.81 11.23 28.38
CA GLY A 261 -12.60 12.20 27.29
C GLY A 261 -11.12 12.36 26.87
N GLY A 262 -10.19 11.70 27.58
CA GLY A 262 -8.78 11.71 27.25
C GLY A 262 -8.46 10.82 26.07
N ARG A 263 -7.45 11.24 25.29
CA ARG A 263 -6.87 10.39 24.23
C ARG A 263 -5.74 9.54 24.79
N ILE A 264 -5.68 8.28 24.37
CA ILE A 264 -4.62 7.36 24.73
C ILE A 264 -3.36 7.74 23.95
N PRO A 265 -2.25 8.09 24.64
CA PRO A 265 -1.07 8.66 23.96
C PRO A 265 -0.16 7.61 23.31
N VAL A 266 -0.13 6.39 23.85
CA VAL A 266 0.76 5.30 23.43
C VAL A 266 0.03 3.97 23.49
N ASP A 267 0.53 2.93 22.80
CA ASP A 267 -0.05 1.59 22.94
C ASP A 267 0.36 0.98 24.27
N GLY A 268 -0.55 0.25 24.89
CA GLY A 268 -0.28 -0.35 26.20
C GLY A 268 -1.29 -1.42 26.61
N VAL A 269 -1.05 -1.97 27.80
CA VAL A 269 -1.95 -2.94 28.43
C VAL A 269 -2.50 -2.30 29.70
N ILE A 270 -3.81 -2.41 29.89
CA ILE A 270 -4.48 -1.86 31.07
C ILE A 270 -4.03 -2.61 32.33
N THR A 271 -3.58 -1.87 33.32
CA THR A 271 -3.17 -2.40 34.62
C THR A 271 -4.23 -2.19 35.70
N ASP A 272 -5.00 -1.10 35.60
CA ASP A 272 -6.08 -0.78 36.53
C ASP A 272 -7.13 0.10 35.84
N GLY A 273 -8.36 0.06 36.35
CA GLY A 273 -9.47 0.84 35.85
C GLY A 273 -10.38 0.09 34.88
N HIS A 274 -11.45 0.77 34.47
CA HIS A 274 -12.48 0.26 33.56
C HIS A 274 -13.02 1.42 32.74
N ALA A 275 -13.09 1.24 31.41
CA ALA A 275 -13.55 2.31 30.52
C ALA A 275 -14.12 1.77 29.22
N ALA A 276 -15.08 2.51 28.65
CA ALA A 276 -15.46 2.34 27.25
C ALA A 276 -14.53 3.19 26.37
N VAL A 277 -13.85 2.56 25.43
CA VAL A 277 -12.88 3.18 24.53
C VAL A 277 -13.46 3.26 23.12
N ASP A 278 -13.51 4.45 22.57
CA ASP A 278 -13.85 4.70 21.16
C ASP A 278 -12.60 4.49 20.29
N GLU A 279 -12.59 3.41 19.54
CA GLU A 279 -11.51 3.02 18.63
C GLU A 279 -11.78 3.44 17.17
N SER A 280 -12.87 4.20 16.92
CA SER A 280 -13.34 4.57 15.58
C SER A 280 -12.30 5.30 14.73
N ALA A 281 -11.40 6.04 15.36
CA ALA A 281 -10.34 6.77 14.68
C ALA A 281 -9.29 5.83 14.01
N ILE A 282 -9.12 4.62 14.53
CA ILE A 282 -8.16 3.62 14.07
C ILE A 282 -8.86 2.48 13.31
N THR A 283 -9.90 1.91 13.90
CA THR A 283 -10.63 0.77 13.34
C THR A 283 -11.77 1.20 12.40
N GLY A 284 -12.30 2.41 12.55
CA GLY A 284 -13.50 2.87 11.85
C GLY A 284 -14.80 2.28 12.40
N GLU A 285 -14.78 1.58 13.54
CA GLU A 285 -15.97 1.08 14.24
C GLU A 285 -16.52 2.13 15.19
N SER A 286 -17.82 2.43 15.08
CA SER A 286 -18.43 3.55 15.81
C SER A 286 -18.89 3.19 17.22
N LEU A 287 -18.92 1.91 17.57
CA LEU A 287 -19.35 1.48 18.91
C LEU A 287 -18.15 1.43 19.85
N PRO A 288 -18.18 2.13 20.99
CA PRO A 288 -17.13 2.02 22.01
C PRO A 288 -17.03 0.60 22.56
N VAL A 289 -15.79 0.15 22.77
CA VAL A 289 -15.47 -1.18 23.30
C VAL A 289 -15.17 -1.06 24.79
N GLU A 290 -15.83 -1.88 25.60
CA GLU A 290 -15.53 -2.00 27.04
C GLU A 290 -14.15 -2.64 27.21
N LYS A 291 -13.31 -2.00 28.00
CA LYS A 291 -11.93 -2.44 28.30
C LYS A 291 -11.72 -2.60 29.79
N VAL A 292 -11.08 -3.69 30.17
CA VAL A 292 -10.80 -4.09 31.54
C VAL A 292 -9.31 -4.36 31.76
N PRO A 293 -8.83 -4.48 33.01
CA PRO A 293 -7.44 -4.84 33.26
C PRO A 293 -7.01 -6.12 32.56
N GLY A 294 -5.87 -6.07 31.85
CA GLY A 294 -5.34 -7.10 30.98
C GLY A 294 -5.60 -6.86 29.50
N ASP A 295 -6.55 -6.03 29.12
CA ASP A 295 -6.82 -5.72 27.73
C ASP A 295 -5.78 -4.76 27.14
N ALA A 296 -5.51 -4.92 25.83
CA ALA A 296 -4.69 -4.00 25.07
C ALA A 296 -5.48 -2.76 24.63
N VAL A 297 -4.80 -1.61 24.63
CA VAL A 297 -5.32 -0.35 24.13
C VAL A 297 -4.35 0.28 23.15
N THR A 298 -4.91 0.99 22.16
CA THR A 298 -4.17 1.55 21.02
C THR A 298 -4.08 3.08 21.13
N SER A 299 -2.96 3.63 20.75
CA SER A 299 -2.72 5.08 20.68
C SER A 299 -3.77 5.78 19.79
N ALA A 300 -4.08 7.05 20.10
CA ALA A 300 -5.06 7.89 19.42
C ALA A 300 -6.55 7.52 19.61
N THR A 301 -6.87 6.44 20.29
CA THR A 301 -8.24 6.11 20.71
C THR A 301 -8.69 6.98 21.88
N VAL A 302 -9.99 7.10 22.12
CA VAL A 302 -10.56 8.03 23.10
C VAL A 302 -11.34 7.30 24.19
N THR A 303 -11.04 7.58 25.44
CA THR A 303 -11.80 7.06 26.57
C THR A 303 -13.14 7.79 26.68
N SER A 304 -14.23 7.16 26.24
CA SER A 304 -15.58 7.75 26.22
C SER A 304 -16.20 7.85 27.63
N SER A 305 -15.95 6.85 28.46
CA SER A 305 -16.36 6.83 29.87
C SER A 305 -15.32 6.11 30.69
N GLY A 306 -15.27 6.37 31.99
CA GLY A 306 -14.42 5.68 32.94
C GLY A 306 -12.99 6.27 33.03
N TYR A 307 -12.08 5.46 33.52
CA TYR A 307 -10.71 5.78 33.86
C TYR A 307 -9.82 4.57 33.58
N LEU A 308 -8.63 4.79 33.03
CA LEU A 308 -7.65 3.75 32.74
C LEU A 308 -6.27 4.13 33.26
N GLU A 309 -5.61 3.18 33.86
CA GLU A 309 -4.15 3.14 34.00
C GLU A 309 -3.61 2.06 33.06
N LEU A 310 -2.71 2.44 32.20
CA LEU A 310 -2.09 1.51 31.26
C LEU A 310 -0.57 1.52 31.40
N ARG A 311 0.03 0.36 31.23
CA ARG A 311 1.48 0.22 31.10
C ARG A 311 1.84 0.35 29.62
N ALA A 312 2.66 1.34 29.29
CA ALA A 312 3.13 1.58 27.93
C ALA A 312 3.95 0.38 27.40
N THR A 313 3.56 -0.15 26.25
CA THR A 313 4.25 -1.27 25.58
C THR A 313 4.98 -0.80 24.34
N ARG A 314 4.36 0.07 23.51
CA ARG A 314 4.97 0.67 22.33
C ARG A 314 4.86 2.19 22.41
N VAL A 315 5.97 2.87 22.14
CA VAL A 315 6.10 4.32 22.31
C VAL A 315 6.71 4.98 21.08
N GLY A 316 6.49 6.27 20.90
CA GLY A 316 7.11 7.06 19.85
C GLY A 316 6.79 6.53 18.44
N GLY A 317 7.82 6.21 17.65
CA GLY A 317 7.69 5.69 16.28
C GLY A 317 7.09 4.29 16.16
N ASP A 318 7.07 3.52 17.26
CA ASP A 318 6.61 2.12 17.26
C ASP A 318 5.12 1.99 17.61
N THR A 319 4.43 3.09 17.94
CA THR A 319 2.99 3.07 18.20
C THR A 319 2.21 2.68 16.94
N THR A 320 1.07 2.02 17.11
CA THR A 320 0.18 1.64 16.00
C THR A 320 -0.18 2.83 15.12
N LEU A 321 -0.47 3.99 15.71
CA LEU A 321 -0.73 5.22 14.94
C LEU A 321 0.48 5.61 14.08
N SER A 322 1.71 5.59 14.65
CA SER A 322 2.93 5.93 13.92
C SER A 322 3.20 4.95 12.77
N GLN A 323 2.93 3.65 12.98
CA GLN A 323 3.03 2.64 11.93
C GLN A 323 2.02 2.87 10.81
N ILE A 324 0.76 3.21 11.13
CA ILE A 324 -0.26 3.56 10.13
C ILE A 324 0.19 4.75 9.29
N ILE A 325 0.70 5.80 9.94
CA ILE A 325 1.19 7.00 9.25
C ILE A 325 2.36 6.64 8.32
N ARG A 326 3.32 5.82 8.80
CA ARG A 326 4.46 5.37 8.00
C ARG A 326 4.01 4.57 6.77
N LEU A 327 3.07 3.63 6.93
CA LEU A 327 2.52 2.86 5.82
C LEU A 327 1.83 3.74 4.77
N MET A 328 1.11 4.78 5.21
CA MET A 328 0.49 5.74 4.30
C MET A 328 1.53 6.58 3.54
N GLU A 329 2.62 6.98 4.21
CA GLU A 329 3.72 7.71 3.59
C GLU A 329 4.47 6.82 2.58
N GLU A 330 4.70 5.56 2.90
CA GLU A 330 5.28 4.56 2.00
C GLU A 330 4.39 4.35 0.77
N ALA A 331 3.08 4.16 0.97
CA ALA A 331 2.12 4.07 -0.14
C ALA A 331 2.15 5.31 -1.04
N ALA A 332 2.15 6.49 -0.43
CA ALA A 332 2.23 7.75 -1.16
C ALA A 332 3.59 7.95 -1.87
N SER A 333 4.67 7.36 -1.34
CA SER A 333 6.01 7.45 -1.94
C SER A 333 6.25 6.46 -3.06
N SER A 334 5.55 5.34 -3.07
CA SER A 334 5.68 4.30 -4.09
C SER A 334 5.10 4.77 -5.44
N LYS A 335 5.66 4.27 -6.54
CA LYS A 335 5.19 4.59 -7.89
C LYS A 335 4.41 3.44 -8.50
N ALA A 336 3.12 3.65 -8.73
CA ALA A 336 2.30 2.72 -9.51
C ALA A 336 2.83 2.57 -10.95
N PRO A 337 2.66 1.41 -11.60
CA PRO A 337 3.02 1.19 -13.01
C PRO A 337 2.46 2.25 -13.96
N ILE A 338 1.23 2.71 -13.73
CA ILE A 338 0.60 3.77 -14.52
C ILE A 338 1.32 5.12 -14.37
N SER A 339 1.93 5.40 -13.20
CA SER A 339 2.74 6.61 -12.98
C SER A 339 4.04 6.57 -13.77
N ARG A 340 4.70 5.41 -13.80
CA ARG A 340 5.94 5.21 -14.57
C ARG A 340 5.73 5.45 -16.06
N LEU A 341 4.56 5.02 -16.58
CA LEU A 341 4.17 5.28 -17.98
C LEU A 341 3.97 6.78 -18.23
N ALA A 342 3.26 7.47 -17.35
CA ALA A 342 3.01 8.92 -17.45
C ALA A 342 4.32 9.72 -17.41
N ASP A 343 5.27 9.35 -16.54
CA ASP A 343 6.59 9.98 -16.44
C ASP A 343 7.41 9.81 -17.72
N ARG A 344 7.37 8.60 -18.33
CA ARG A 344 8.06 8.33 -19.61
C ARG A 344 7.50 9.16 -20.75
N ILE A 345 6.16 9.26 -20.85
CA ILE A 345 5.49 10.09 -21.86
C ILE A 345 5.87 11.56 -21.65
N SER A 346 5.86 12.05 -20.41
CA SER A 346 6.22 13.44 -20.09
C SER A 346 7.67 13.79 -20.50
N GLY A 347 8.59 12.86 -20.36
CA GLY A 347 10.00 13.05 -20.76
C GLY A 347 10.22 13.22 -22.25
N ILE A 348 9.36 12.63 -23.08
CA ILE A 348 9.41 12.74 -24.54
C ILE A 348 8.61 13.94 -25.02
N PHE A 349 7.55 14.27 -24.32
CA PHE A 349 6.58 15.27 -24.72
C PHE A 349 7.17 16.70 -24.82
N VAL A 350 7.99 17.11 -23.86
CA VAL A 350 8.56 18.47 -23.83
C VAL A 350 9.50 18.74 -25.02
N PRO A 351 10.49 17.87 -25.33
CA PRO A 351 11.28 18.02 -26.55
C PRO A 351 10.45 17.99 -27.84
N ALA A 352 9.45 17.11 -27.93
CA ALA A 352 8.58 17.02 -29.09
C ALA A 352 7.80 18.31 -29.34
N VAL A 353 7.26 18.91 -28.28
CA VAL A 353 6.55 20.19 -28.36
C VAL A 353 7.46 21.34 -28.80
N MET A 354 8.70 21.40 -28.29
CA MET A 354 9.66 22.41 -28.74
C MET A 354 9.95 22.29 -30.25
N ALA A 355 10.08 21.06 -30.74
CA ALA A 355 10.25 20.80 -32.17
C ALA A 355 8.99 21.18 -32.97
N ILE A 356 7.78 20.85 -32.47
CA ILE A 356 6.52 21.26 -33.11
C ILE A 356 6.39 22.79 -33.16
N SER A 357 6.68 23.48 -32.06
CA SER A 357 6.65 24.95 -32.00
C SER A 357 7.58 25.59 -33.04
N LEU A 358 8.82 25.12 -33.10
CA LEU A 358 9.81 25.63 -34.07
C LEU A 358 9.35 25.31 -35.50
N THR A 359 8.91 24.10 -35.79
CA THR A 359 8.44 23.68 -37.11
C THR A 359 7.21 24.49 -37.54
N ALA A 360 6.24 24.71 -36.66
CA ALA A 360 5.09 25.55 -36.96
C ALA A 360 5.48 27.00 -37.31
N ALA A 361 6.37 27.61 -36.52
CA ALA A 361 6.86 28.95 -36.81
C ALA A 361 7.59 29.04 -38.17
N LEU A 362 8.44 28.07 -38.50
CA LEU A 362 9.16 28.00 -39.78
C LEU A 362 8.20 27.78 -40.97
N LEU A 363 7.20 26.91 -40.83
CA LEU A 363 6.18 26.68 -41.86
C LEU A 363 5.41 27.95 -42.15
N TRP A 364 4.98 28.67 -41.11
CA TRP A 364 4.26 29.94 -41.33
C TRP A 364 5.16 31.03 -41.90
N ALA A 365 6.44 31.08 -41.55
CA ALA A 365 7.39 32.06 -42.09
C ALA A 365 7.68 31.79 -43.59
N PHE A 366 8.03 30.51 -43.94
CA PHE A 366 8.50 30.20 -45.28
C PHE A 366 7.42 29.76 -46.25
N VAL A 367 6.37 29.07 -45.78
CA VAL A 367 5.29 28.56 -46.64
C VAL A 367 4.07 29.48 -46.57
N GLY A 368 3.71 29.95 -45.35
CA GLY A 368 2.57 30.83 -45.14
C GLY A 368 2.86 32.29 -45.47
N GLY A 369 4.14 32.71 -45.64
CA GLY A 369 4.54 34.10 -45.95
C GLY A 369 4.14 35.09 -44.88
N MET A 370 3.94 34.65 -43.64
CA MET A 370 3.50 35.46 -42.53
C MET A 370 4.67 36.21 -41.91
N ASP A 371 4.37 37.37 -41.32
CA ASP A 371 5.36 38.19 -40.62
C ASP A 371 5.90 37.51 -39.36
N VAL A 372 7.06 38.01 -38.91
CA VAL A 372 7.76 37.46 -37.73
C VAL A 372 6.88 37.51 -36.49
N ARG A 373 6.04 38.48 -36.36
CA ARG A 373 5.11 38.66 -35.26
C ARG A 373 4.11 37.52 -35.18
N PHE A 374 3.47 37.15 -36.28
CA PHE A 374 2.55 36.03 -36.36
C PHE A 374 3.24 34.70 -36.03
N CYS A 375 4.39 34.46 -36.63
CA CYS A 375 5.18 33.24 -36.39
C CYS A 375 5.59 33.10 -34.92
N LEU A 376 5.99 34.21 -34.29
CA LEU A 376 6.36 34.24 -32.87
C LEU A 376 5.17 33.96 -31.97
N SER A 377 4.00 34.59 -32.26
CA SER A 377 2.77 34.36 -31.50
C SER A 377 2.36 32.89 -31.54
N ILE A 378 2.39 32.25 -32.72
CA ILE A 378 2.16 30.80 -32.89
C ILE A 378 3.16 29.96 -32.08
N ALA A 379 4.45 30.28 -32.19
CA ALA A 379 5.47 29.54 -31.42
C ALA A 379 5.24 29.62 -29.92
N ILE A 380 5.01 30.81 -29.39
CA ILE A 380 4.73 31.05 -27.97
C ILE A 380 3.45 30.33 -27.55
N ALA A 381 2.36 30.44 -28.33
CA ALA A 381 1.10 29.77 -28.03
C ALA A 381 1.26 28.24 -27.91
N VAL A 382 1.99 27.61 -28.84
CA VAL A 382 2.30 26.18 -28.82
C VAL A 382 3.11 25.81 -27.59
N LEU A 383 4.15 26.55 -27.26
CA LEU A 383 4.99 26.26 -26.05
C LEU A 383 4.19 26.37 -24.76
N VAL A 384 3.31 27.36 -24.67
CA VAL A 384 2.57 27.63 -23.43
C VAL A 384 1.43 26.64 -23.25
N ILE A 385 0.59 26.37 -24.29
CA ILE A 385 -0.54 25.43 -24.18
C ILE A 385 -0.08 24.00 -23.85
N SER A 386 1.09 23.65 -24.30
CA SER A 386 1.59 22.27 -24.22
C SER A 386 2.20 21.89 -22.86
N CYS A 387 2.12 22.74 -21.87
CA CYS A 387 2.65 22.39 -20.55
C CYS A 387 1.90 21.20 -19.94
N PRO A 388 2.56 20.06 -19.66
CA PRO A 388 1.92 18.89 -19.08
C PRO A 388 1.80 18.99 -17.53
N CYS A 389 1.45 20.19 -17.00
CA CYS A 389 1.45 20.46 -15.56
C CYS A 389 0.54 19.52 -14.78
N ALA A 390 -0.66 19.27 -15.32
CA ALA A 390 -1.66 18.39 -14.70
C ALA A 390 -1.25 16.91 -14.70
N LEU A 391 -0.43 16.46 -15.65
CA LEU A 391 -0.01 15.08 -15.80
C LEU A 391 0.79 14.60 -14.58
N GLY A 392 1.71 15.43 -14.07
CA GLY A 392 2.53 15.12 -12.91
C GLY A 392 1.74 14.98 -11.60
N LEU A 393 0.51 15.49 -11.54
CA LEU A 393 -0.38 15.44 -10.38
C LEU A 393 -1.47 14.38 -10.49
N ALA A 394 -1.78 13.95 -11.71
CA ALA A 394 -2.94 13.10 -12.01
C ALA A 394 -2.98 11.81 -11.18
N THR A 395 -1.84 11.16 -11.00
CA THR A 395 -1.72 9.90 -10.28
C THR A 395 -1.43 10.09 -8.78
N PRO A 396 -0.40 10.87 -8.35
CA PRO A 396 -0.04 10.95 -6.94
C PRO A 396 -1.16 11.52 -6.06
N VAL A 397 -1.90 12.52 -6.56
CA VAL A 397 -3.00 13.13 -5.80
C VAL A 397 -4.15 12.12 -5.59
N ALA A 398 -4.51 11.36 -6.63
CA ALA A 398 -5.57 10.36 -6.52
C ALA A 398 -5.18 9.20 -5.58
N ILE A 399 -3.94 8.73 -5.64
CA ILE A 399 -3.41 7.71 -4.73
C ILE A 399 -3.46 8.22 -3.28
N MET A 400 -2.92 9.40 -3.01
CA MET A 400 -2.86 9.96 -1.67
C MET A 400 -4.26 10.18 -1.06
N VAL A 401 -5.21 10.69 -1.84
CA VAL A 401 -6.60 10.86 -1.36
C VAL A 401 -7.26 9.49 -1.17
N GLY A 402 -7.01 8.54 -2.07
CA GLY A 402 -7.56 7.19 -2.01
C GLY A 402 -7.03 6.39 -0.82
N THR A 403 -5.70 6.37 -0.61
CA THR A 403 -5.10 5.68 0.54
C THR A 403 -5.47 6.34 1.87
N GLY A 404 -5.59 7.67 1.90
CA GLY A 404 -6.09 8.40 3.05
C GLY A 404 -7.54 8.06 3.39
N GLN A 405 -8.40 7.87 2.38
CA GLN A 405 -9.78 7.44 2.57
C GLN A 405 -9.86 5.97 2.99
N ALA A 406 -8.97 5.10 2.45
CA ALA A 406 -8.84 3.71 2.87
C ALA A 406 -8.51 3.60 4.36
N ALA A 407 -7.49 4.33 4.81
CA ALA A 407 -7.03 4.32 6.21
C ALA A 407 -8.13 4.76 7.19
N GLN A 408 -8.94 5.76 6.83
CA GLN A 408 -10.11 6.17 7.64
C GLN A 408 -11.17 5.06 7.78
N GLN A 409 -11.14 4.08 6.91
CA GLN A 409 -12.04 2.91 6.96
C GLN A 409 -11.35 1.67 7.57
N GLY A 410 -10.13 1.82 8.10
CA GLY A 410 -9.36 0.71 8.64
C GLY A 410 -8.68 -0.17 7.57
N ILE A 411 -8.54 0.31 6.33
CA ILE A 411 -7.88 -0.39 5.24
C ILE A 411 -6.54 0.29 4.97
N LEU A 412 -5.43 -0.35 5.31
CA LEU A 412 -4.08 0.18 5.12
C LEU A 412 -3.46 -0.43 3.87
N ILE A 413 -3.05 0.40 2.92
CA ILE A 413 -2.44 -0.03 1.65
C ILE A 413 -0.98 0.41 1.66
N LYS A 414 -0.04 -0.52 1.54
CA LYS A 414 1.40 -0.25 1.65
C LYS A 414 2.02 0.36 0.39
N SER A 415 1.43 0.11 -0.78
CA SER A 415 2.01 0.60 -2.03
C SER A 415 0.97 1.03 -3.05
N ALA A 416 1.34 1.97 -3.91
CA ALA A 416 0.53 2.36 -5.07
C ALA A 416 0.43 1.22 -6.09
N GLU A 417 1.39 0.32 -6.13
CA GLU A 417 1.38 -0.87 -6.98
C GLU A 417 0.34 -1.86 -6.51
N SER A 418 0.30 -2.18 -5.20
CA SER A 418 -0.72 -3.04 -4.60
C SER A 418 -2.12 -2.46 -4.78
N LEU A 419 -2.28 -1.13 -4.63
CA LEU A 419 -3.54 -0.44 -4.95
C LEU A 419 -3.93 -0.61 -6.42
N GLU A 420 -2.98 -0.57 -7.36
CA GLU A 420 -3.26 -0.80 -8.79
C GLU A 420 -3.55 -2.26 -9.09
N LEU A 421 -2.87 -3.22 -8.45
CA LEU A 421 -3.05 -4.65 -8.69
C LEU A 421 -4.36 -5.18 -8.11
N LEU A 422 -4.79 -4.66 -6.97
CA LEU A 422 -5.96 -5.16 -6.23
C LEU A 422 -7.25 -5.20 -7.09
N HIS A 423 -7.48 -4.20 -7.95
CA HIS A 423 -8.64 -4.22 -8.84
C HIS A 423 -8.51 -5.23 -10.00
N LYS A 424 -7.29 -5.68 -10.32
CA LYS A 424 -7.00 -6.65 -11.39
C LYS A 424 -7.08 -8.10 -10.91
N VAL A 425 -7.17 -8.32 -9.61
CA VAL A 425 -7.33 -9.65 -9.01
C VAL A 425 -8.52 -10.36 -9.61
N GLN A 426 -8.33 -11.62 -9.96
CA GLN A 426 -9.36 -12.50 -10.55
C GLN A 426 -9.80 -13.55 -9.55
N THR A 427 -8.87 -14.05 -8.76
CA THR A 427 -9.11 -15.10 -7.76
C THR A 427 -8.70 -14.61 -6.38
N VAL A 428 -9.60 -14.79 -5.41
CA VAL A 428 -9.36 -14.49 -3.99
C VAL A 428 -9.25 -15.81 -3.26
N VAL A 429 -8.09 -16.08 -2.70
CA VAL A 429 -7.81 -17.25 -1.86
C VAL A 429 -7.97 -16.82 -0.41
N LEU A 430 -8.86 -17.48 0.31
CA LEU A 430 -9.14 -17.20 1.71
C LEU A 430 -8.58 -18.35 2.57
N ASP A 431 -7.74 -18.03 3.54
CA ASP A 431 -7.46 -19.00 4.60
C ASP A 431 -8.71 -19.23 5.44
N LYS A 432 -8.80 -20.40 6.07
CA LYS A 432 -9.93 -20.73 6.94
C LYS A 432 -9.80 -20.08 8.31
N THR A 433 -8.75 -20.44 9.04
CA THR A 433 -8.62 -20.20 10.49
C THR A 433 -8.27 -18.74 10.77
N GLY A 434 -9.01 -18.07 11.67
CA GLY A 434 -8.79 -16.66 11.98
C GLY A 434 -9.21 -15.68 10.87
N THR A 435 -9.40 -16.17 9.63
CA THR A 435 -9.80 -15.38 8.46
C THR A 435 -11.29 -15.54 8.17
N VAL A 436 -11.72 -16.68 7.68
CA VAL A 436 -13.15 -17.00 7.44
C VAL A 436 -13.88 -17.31 8.73
N THR A 437 -13.17 -17.92 9.68
CA THR A 437 -13.66 -18.27 11.01
C THR A 437 -13.10 -17.33 12.08
N MET A 438 -13.63 -17.42 13.30
CA MET A 438 -13.19 -16.60 14.43
C MET A 438 -11.76 -16.90 14.90
N GLY A 439 -11.21 -18.08 14.55
CA GLY A 439 -9.90 -18.55 15.01
C GLY A 439 -9.90 -19.04 16.47
N GLN A 440 -11.06 -19.09 17.08
CA GLN A 440 -11.28 -19.53 18.45
C GLN A 440 -12.33 -20.64 18.45
N PRO A 441 -11.98 -21.88 18.79
CA PRO A 441 -12.94 -22.96 18.94
C PRO A 441 -13.97 -22.62 20.01
N ARG A 442 -15.25 -22.94 19.77
CA ARG A 442 -16.35 -22.76 20.74
C ARG A 442 -17.19 -24.03 20.80
N VAL A 443 -17.82 -24.26 21.95
CA VAL A 443 -18.84 -25.29 22.08
C VAL A 443 -20.04 -24.90 21.22
N THR A 444 -20.43 -25.79 20.31
CA THR A 444 -21.57 -25.56 19.39
C THR A 444 -22.79 -26.41 19.72
N ASP A 445 -22.57 -27.62 20.24
CA ASP A 445 -23.63 -28.56 20.58
C ASP A 445 -23.23 -29.39 21.80
N ILE A 446 -24.22 -29.69 22.64
CA ILE A 446 -24.09 -30.52 23.82
C ILE A 446 -25.16 -31.63 23.69
N LEU A 447 -24.72 -32.87 23.58
CA LEU A 447 -25.60 -34.03 23.47
C LEU A 447 -25.42 -34.90 24.71
N CYS A 448 -26.47 -35.04 25.50
CA CYS A 448 -26.42 -35.77 26.76
C CYS A 448 -26.93 -37.22 26.59
N ALA A 449 -26.32 -38.15 27.29
CA ALA A 449 -26.86 -39.50 27.45
C ALA A 449 -28.13 -39.52 28.25
N SER A 450 -28.94 -40.60 28.14
CA SER A 450 -30.21 -40.71 28.85
C SER A 450 -30.00 -40.59 30.36
N GLY A 451 -30.65 -39.59 30.99
CA GLY A 451 -30.56 -39.37 32.42
C GLY A 451 -29.47 -38.41 32.88
N VAL A 452 -28.70 -37.84 31.96
CA VAL A 452 -27.65 -36.81 32.24
C VAL A 452 -28.15 -35.45 31.77
N THR A 453 -27.92 -34.41 32.56
CA THR A 453 -28.25 -33.04 32.21
C THR A 453 -27.08 -32.34 31.50
N GLU A 454 -27.36 -31.29 30.76
CA GLU A 454 -26.28 -30.49 30.12
C GLU A 454 -25.33 -29.91 31.16
N GLU A 455 -25.85 -29.46 32.31
CA GLU A 455 -25.03 -28.90 33.39
C GLU A 455 -24.09 -29.94 34.02
N GLU A 456 -24.56 -31.17 34.23
CA GLU A 456 -23.72 -32.26 34.73
C GLU A 456 -22.62 -32.64 33.74
N LEU A 457 -23.00 -32.81 32.48
CA LEU A 457 -22.02 -33.15 31.42
C LEU A 457 -20.95 -32.02 31.29
N LEU A 458 -21.40 -30.77 31.29
CA LEU A 458 -20.46 -29.62 31.12
C LEU A 458 -19.60 -29.40 32.38
N CYS A 459 -20.16 -29.69 33.59
CA CYS A 459 -19.40 -29.64 34.84
C CYS A 459 -18.26 -30.69 34.83
N VAL A 460 -18.57 -31.95 34.52
CA VAL A 460 -17.57 -33.04 34.44
C VAL A 460 -16.54 -32.75 33.34
N ALA A 461 -17.01 -32.39 32.15
CA ALA A 461 -16.17 -32.08 31.00
C ALA A 461 -15.19 -30.93 31.27
N ALA A 462 -15.70 -29.78 31.76
CA ALA A 462 -14.86 -28.63 32.01
C ALA A 462 -13.91 -28.83 33.19
N SER A 463 -14.35 -29.57 34.22
CA SER A 463 -13.46 -29.94 35.32
C SER A 463 -12.30 -30.81 34.87
N ALA A 464 -12.58 -31.84 34.07
CA ALA A 464 -11.57 -32.76 33.55
C ALA A 464 -10.59 -32.09 32.58
N GLU A 465 -11.08 -31.14 31.75
CA GLU A 465 -10.29 -30.41 30.75
C GLU A 465 -9.55 -29.17 31.30
N LYS A 466 -9.89 -28.73 32.52
CA LYS A 466 -9.25 -27.52 33.09
C LYS A 466 -7.71 -27.57 33.14
N PRO A 467 -7.04 -28.73 33.42
CA PRO A 467 -5.59 -28.82 33.40
C PRO A 467 -5.00 -28.98 31.98
N SER A 468 -5.84 -29.11 30.95
CA SER A 468 -5.42 -29.33 29.56
C SER A 468 -5.07 -28.00 28.89
N GLU A 469 -3.94 -27.93 28.18
CA GLU A 469 -3.55 -26.79 27.35
C GLU A 469 -4.12 -26.85 25.93
N HIS A 470 -4.96 -27.85 25.63
CA HIS A 470 -5.51 -28.01 24.28
C HIS A 470 -6.57 -26.94 23.96
N PRO A 471 -6.59 -26.33 22.77
CA PRO A 471 -7.58 -25.29 22.41
C PRO A 471 -9.05 -25.74 22.53
N LEU A 472 -9.35 -27.00 22.27
CA LEU A 472 -10.69 -27.57 22.46
C LEU A 472 -11.10 -27.65 23.92
N ALA A 473 -10.14 -27.90 24.82
CA ALA A 473 -10.35 -27.91 26.27
C ALA A 473 -10.71 -26.49 26.78
N HIS A 474 -9.97 -25.47 26.33
CA HIS A 474 -10.26 -24.08 26.67
C HIS A 474 -11.70 -23.69 26.28
N ALA A 475 -12.16 -24.10 25.10
CA ALA A 475 -13.53 -23.82 24.65
C ALA A 475 -14.60 -24.39 25.60
N ILE A 476 -14.38 -25.60 26.13
CA ILE A 476 -15.31 -26.24 27.07
C ILE A 476 -15.29 -25.56 28.43
N VAL A 477 -14.10 -25.18 28.91
CA VAL A 477 -13.94 -24.45 30.18
C VAL A 477 -14.58 -23.05 30.10
N GLU A 478 -14.37 -22.33 29.01
CA GLU A 478 -14.99 -21.01 28.77
C GLU A 478 -16.52 -21.11 28.73
N GLU A 479 -17.10 -22.12 28.06
CA GLU A 479 -18.55 -22.32 28.02
C GLU A 479 -19.10 -22.61 29.41
N SER A 480 -18.39 -23.42 30.23
CA SER A 480 -18.77 -23.67 31.62
C SER A 480 -18.75 -22.41 32.48
N GLN A 481 -17.73 -21.56 32.31
CA GLN A 481 -17.61 -20.27 32.99
C GLN A 481 -18.73 -19.29 32.58
N ALA A 482 -19.01 -19.21 31.27
CA ALA A 482 -20.10 -18.37 30.74
C ALA A 482 -21.47 -18.75 31.29
N ARG A 483 -21.70 -20.06 31.56
CA ARG A 483 -22.93 -20.57 32.19
C ARG A 483 -22.85 -20.59 33.73
N HIS A 484 -21.76 -20.06 34.33
CA HIS A 484 -21.55 -20.03 35.77
C HIS A 484 -21.60 -21.39 36.46
N ILE A 485 -21.18 -22.46 35.78
CA ILE A 485 -21.16 -23.82 36.31
C ILE A 485 -19.90 -23.99 37.19
N PRO A 486 -20.03 -24.41 38.45
CA PRO A 486 -18.87 -24.61 39.32
C PRO A 486 -18.06 -25.83 38.88
N LEU A 487 -16.73 -25.71 38.94
CA LEU A 487 -15.81 -26.77 38.60
C LEU A 487 -15.43 -27.60 39.80
N CYS A 488 -15.33 -28.92 39.61
CA CYS A 488 -14.89 -29.87 40.62
C CYS A 488 -13.36 -29.99 40.70
N PRO A 489 -12.78 -30.33 41.86
CA PRO A 489 -11.35 -30.61 41.99
C PRO A 489 -10.99 -31.88 41.20
N VAL A 490 -9.86 -31.78 40.45
CA VAL A 490 -9.33 -32.84 39.60
C VAL A 490 -8.06 -33.42 40.21
N SER A 491 -7.91 -34.72 40.13
CA SER A 491 -6.66 -35.42 40.45
C SER A 491 -6.35 -36.47 39.37
N GLY A 492 -5.11 -36.93 39.31
CA GLY A 492 -4.71 -38.01 38.40
C GLY A 492 -4.82 -37.67 36.90
N PHE A 493 -4.72 -36.36 36.54
CA PHE A 493 -4.79 -35.93 35.15
C PHE A 493 -3.67 -36.52 34.30
N ARG A 494 -4.03 -37.11 33.17
CA ARG A 494 -3.12 -37.68 32.18
C ARG A 494 -3.63 -37.42 30.77
N SER A 495 -2.81 -36.82 29.94
CA SER A 495 -3.09 -36.63 28.51
C SER A 495 -2.55 -37.82 27.70
N VAL A 496 -3.35 -38.29 26.73
CA VAL A 496 -3.01 -39.36 25.80
C VAL A 496 -2.93 -38.76 24.38
N PRO A 497 -1.73 -38.59 23.81
CA PRO A 497 -1.58 -37.99 22.49
C PRO A 497 -2.44 -38.68 21.42
N GLY A 498 -3.22 -37.89 20.67
CA GLY A 498 -4.13 -38.35 19.63
C GLY A 498 -5.38 -39.10 20.13
N GLY A 499 -5.56 -39.30 21.41
CA GLY A 499 -6.72 -39.99 22.01
C GLY A 499 -7.64 -39.04 22.78
N GLY A 500 -7.13 -38.54 23.89
CA GLY A 500 -7.89 -37.69 24.80
C GLY A 500 -7.22 -37.54 26.16
N ILE A 501 -7.99 -37.45 27.21
CA ILE A 501 -7.49 -37.28 28.58
C ILE A 501 -8.16 -38.31 29.52
N GLN A 502 -7.47 -38.61 30.60
CA GLN A 502 -7.96 -39.34 31.74
C GLN A 502 -7.77 -38.51 33.00
N ALA A 503 -8.78 -38.46 33.84
CA ALA A 503 -8.75 -37.71 35.09
C ALA A 503 -9.59 -38.42 36.15
N THR A 504 -9.45 -38.02 37.42
CA THR A 504 -10.30 -38.49 38.51
C THR A 504 -11.00 -37.29 39.14
N LEU A 505 -12.33 -37.29 39.11
CA LEU A 505 -13.20 -36.29 39.73
C LEU A 505 -13.92 -36.93 40.93
N SER A 506 -13.80 -36.37 42.12
CA SER A 506 -14.49 -36.80 43.31
C SER A 506 -14.34 -38.32 43.64
N GLY A 507 -13.26 -38.96 43.12
CA GLY A 507 -13.00 -40.37 43.26
C GLY A 507 -13.44 -41.27 42.12
N GLU A 508 -14.20 -40.73 41.16
CA GLU A 508 -14.66 -41.41 39.95
C GLU A 508 -13.68 -41.14 38.76
N ALA A 509 -13.44 -42.20 37.96
CA ALA A 509 -12.55 -42.09 36.81
C ALA A 509 -13.32 -41.47 35.63
N VAL A 510 -12.78 -40.38 35.07
CA VAL A 510 -13.32 -39.69 33.91
C VAL A 510 -12.40 -39.90 32.70
N LEU A 511 -13.01 -40.27 31.56
CA LEU A 511 -12.38 -40.38 30.26
C LEU A 511 -12.99 -39.33 29.34
N ALA A 512 -12.17 -38.57 28.64
CA ALA A 512 -12.61 -37.63 27.61
C ALA A 512 -11.74 -37.74 26.36
N GLY A 513 -12.35 -37.67 25.18
CA GLY A 513 -11.58 -37.73 23.94
C GLY A 513 -12.40 -38.15 22.72
N ASN A 514 -11.69 -38.63 21.69
CA ASN A 514 -12.33 -39.07 20.45
C ASN A 514 -12.99 -40.47 20.59
N ALA A 515 -13.84 -40.80 19.62
CA ALA A 515 -14.59 -42.07 19.63
C ALA A 515 -13.67 -43.31 19.74
N GLY A 516 -12.55 -43.31 19.03
CA GLY A 516 -11.60 -44.42 19.07
C GLY A 516 -10.98 -44.64 20.44
N TYR A 517 -10.65 -43.59 21.15
CA TYR A 517 -10.07 -43.64 22.48
C TYR A 517 -11.05 -44.19 23.53
N LEU A 518 -12.29 -43.71 23.52
CA LEU A 518 -13.29 -44.22 24.45
C LEU A 518 -13.66 -45.66 24.17
N ALA A 519 -13.78 -46.07 22.89
CA ALA A 519 -14.05 -47.46 22.51
C ALA A 519 -12.90 -48.40 22.95
N GLN A 520 -11.64 -48.01 22.82
CA GLN A 520 -10.48 -48.77 23.31
C GLN A 520 -10.51 -48.97 24.83
N ASN A 521 -11.11 -48.03 25.56
CA ASN A 521 -11.27 -48.12 27.02
C ASN A 521 -12.60 -48.77 27.44
N GLY A 522 -13.32 -49.41 26.51
CA GLY A 522 -14.53 -50.21 26.80
C GLY A 522 -15.82 -49.42 26.95
N VAL A 523 -15.85 -48.14 26.60
CA VAL A 523 -17.05 -47.30 26.64
C VAL A 523 -17.88 -47.51 25.37
N SER A 524 -19.16 -47.92 25.50
CA SER A 524 -20.05 -48.07 24.36
C SER A 524 -20.58 -46.73 23.88
N LEU A 525 -20.35 -46.38 22.59
CA LEU A 525 -20.78 -45.15 21.96
C LEU A 525 -22.04 -45.31 21.09
N ALA A 526 -22.61 -46.54 21.01
CA ALA A 526 -23.68 -46.92 20.09
C ALA A 526 -24.92 -45.98 20.14
N ALA A 527 -25.21 -45.41 21.33
CA ALA A 527 -26.34 -44.52 21.50
C ALA A 527 -26.18 -43.15 20.85
N MET A 528 -24.94 -42.70 20.57
CA MET A 528 -24.62 -41.37 20.07
C MET A 528 -23.82 -41.37 18.75
N GLU A 529 -23.53 -42.56 18.19
CA GLU A 529 -22.69 -42.69 17.02
C GLU A 529 -23.27 -41.96 15.79
N ALA A 530 -24.58 -42.07 15.57
CA ALA A 530 -25.28 -41.43 14.46
C ALA A 530 -25.26 -39.87 14.59
N ASP A 531 -25.47 -39.35 15.79
CA ASP A 531 -25.45 -37.90 16.03
C ASP A 531 -24.04 -37.34 15.97
N ALA A 532 -23.04 -38.03 16.50
CA ALA A 532 -21.65 -37.66 16.37
C ALA A 532 -21.18 -37.67 14.92
N HIS A 533 -21.63 -38.65 14.11
CA HIS A 533 -21.34 -38.69 12.67
C HIS A 533 -21.93 -37.48 11.95
N ARG A 534 -23.17 -37.10 12.27
CA ARG A 534 -23.82 -35.91 11.72
C ARG A 534 -23.06 -34.63 12.10
N LEU A 535 -22.66 -34.49 13.38
CA LEU A 535 -21.85 -33.34 13.82
C LEU A 535 -20.49 -33.27 13.09
N ALA A 536 -19.85 -34.42 12.87
CA ALA A 536 -18.60 -34.46 12.11
C ALA A 536 -18.81 -34.13 10.62
N GLU A 537 -19.97 -34.49 10.03
CA GLU A 537 -20.35 -34.11 8.66
C GLU A 537 -20.62 -32.60 8.56
N ASP A 538 -21.09 -31.98 9.63
CA ASP A 538 -21.26 -30.51 9.74
C ASP A 538 -19.95 -29.77 10.03
N GLY A 539 -18.81 -30.46 10.05
CA GLY A 539 -17.48 -29.88 10.23
C GLY A 539 -17.11 -29.61 11.69
N LYS A 540 -17.86 -30.16 12.64
CA LYS A 540 -17.62 -30.02 14.08
C LYS A 540 -16.77 -31.17 14.61
N THR A 541 -16.09 -30.94 15.73
CA THR A 541 -15.29 -31.99 16.40
C THR A 541 -16.03 -32.52 17.60
N PRO A 542 -16.61 -33.74 17.52
CA PRO A 542 -17.29 -34.36 18.64
C PRO A 542 -16.27 -34.92 19.64
N LEU A 543 -16.37 -34.53 20.89
CA LEU A 543 -15.60 -34.99 22.03
C LEU A 543 -16.54 -35.77 22.98
N PHE A 544 -16.22 -36.99 23.30
CA PHE A 544 -17.01 -37.85 24.14
C PHE A 544 -16.49 -37.80 25.58
N PHE A 545 -17.40 -37.86 26.53
CA PHE A 545 -17.11 -37.85 27.96
C PHE A 545 -17.77 -39.04 28.62
N ALA A 546 -17.01 -39.74 29.43
CA ALA A 546 -17.51 -40.89 30.20
C ALA A 546 -16.99 -40.84 31.63
N GLU A 547 -17.82 -41.29 32.60
CA GLU A 547 -17.49 -41.38 34.00
C GLU A 547 -17.71 -42.85 34.43
N SER A 548 -16.71 -43.42 35.11
CA SER A 548 -16.74 -44.82 35.60
C SER A 548 -17.19 -45.84 34.54
N GLY A 549 -16.81 -45.63 33.28
CA GLY A 549 -17.13 -46.51 32.14
C GLY A 549 -18.50 -46.28 31.51
N HIS A 550 -19.29 -45.31 32.03
CA HIS A 550 -20.60 -44.96 31.47
C HIS A 550 -20.48 -43.67 30.65
N LEU A 551 -21.05 -43.70 29.42
CA LEU A 551 -21.08 -42.54 28.55
C LEU A 551 -22.00 -41.47 29.18
N LEU A 552 -21.47 -40.26 29.45
CA LEU A 552 -22.24 -39.09 29.89
C LEU A 552 -22.78 -38.31 28.70
N GLY A 553 -22.01 -38.18 27.62
CA GLY A 553 -22.45 -37.40 26.45
C GLY A 553 -21.33 -37.09 25.47
N CYS A 554 -21.67 -36.22 24.54
CA CYS A 554 -20.79 -35.70 23.53
C CYS A 554 -20.91 -34.18 23.47
N ILE A 555 -19.78 -33.48 23.50
CA ILE A 555 -19.69 -32.03 23.29
C ILE A 555 -19.01 -31.79 21.96
N ALA A 556 -19.68 -31.05 21.08
CA ALA A 556 -19.11 -30.69 19.79
C ALA A 556 -18.46 -29.31 19.89
N VAL A 557 -17.24 -29.21 19.43
CA VAL A 557 -16.48 -27.96 19.39
C VAL A 557 -16.11 -27.66 17.93
N ALA A 558 -16.28 -26.42 17.52
CA ALA A 558 -15.90 -25.99 16.18
C ALA A 558 -15.38 -24.54 16.19
N ASP A 559 -14.54 -24.20 15.23
CA ASP A 559 -14.18 -22.84 14.93
C ASP A 559 -15.29 -22.21 14.07
N VAL A 560 -16.00 -21.25 14.64
CA VAL A 560 -17.25 -20.72 14.09
C VAL A 560 -16.97 -19.73 12.95
N VAL A 561 -17.72 -19.87 11.87
CA VAL A 561 -17.66 -18.93 10.73
C VAL A 561 -18.09 -17.53 11.18
N LYS A 562 -17.32 -16.50 10.77
CA LYS A 562 -17.69 -15.10 11.06
C LYS A 562 -19.03 -14.74 10.42
N PRO A 563 -19.86 -13.92 11.06
CA PRO A 563 -21.22 -13.59 10.58
C PRO A 563 -21.25 -12.90 9.21
N ASP A 564 -20.16 -12.22 8.85
CA ASP A 564 -20.02 -11.47 7.61
C ASP A 564 -19.36 -12.24 6.47
N SER A 565 -18.76 -13.44 6.73
CA SER A 565 -18.03 -14.22 5.74
C SER A 565 -18.86 -14.56 4.50
N ALA A 566 -20.06 -15.08 4.66
CA ALA A 566 -20.93 -15.41 3.54
C ALA A 566 -21.33 -14.17 2.72
N LYS A 567 -21.58 -13.03 3.40
CA LYS A 567 -21.90 -11.76 2.74
C LYS A 567 -20.72 -11.22 1.93
N ALA A 568 -19.51 -11.30 2.49
CA ALA A 568 -18.28 -10.88 1.82
C ALA A 568 -17.99 -11.71 0.56
N ILE A 569 -18.13 -13.04 0.67
CA ILE A 569 -17.93 -13.96 -0.45
C ILE A 569 -18.97 -13.70 -1.55
N ALA A 570 -20.24 -13.52 -1.19
CA ALA A 570 -21.28 -13.15 -2.15
C ALA A 570 -21.00 -11.81 -2.84
N ALA A 571 -20.42 -10.83 -2.12
CA ALA A 571 -20.00 -9.56 -2.70
C ALA A 571 -18.84 -9.72 -3.69
N LEU A 572 -17.81 -10.51 -3.36
CA LEU A 572 -16.69 -10.83 -4.25
C LEU A 572 -17.15 -11.51 -5.53
N ARG A 573 -18.05 -12.51 -5.42
CA ARG A 573 -18.63 -13.21 -6.58
C ARG A 573 -19.44 -12.27 -7.47
N ARG A 574 -20.24 -11.35 -6.90
CA ARG A 574 -20.92 -10.29 -7.66
C ARG A 574 -19.96 -9.36 -8.39
N MET A 575 -18.77 -9.14 -7.85
CA MET A 575 -17.71 -8.37 -8.52
C MET A 575 -16.99 -9.20 -9.61
N GLY A 576 -17.43 -10.43 -9.87
CA GLY A 576 -16.85 -11.34 -10.86
C GLY A 576 -15.52 -11.96 -10.40
N ARG A 577 -15.32 -12.12 -9.10
CA ARG A 577 -14.12 -12.75 -8.54
C ARG A 577 -14.42 -14.20 -8.19
N ARG A 578 -13.51 -15.09 -8.54
CA ARG A 578 -13.51 -16.47 -8.08
C ARG A 578 -13.02 -16.51 -6.64
N VAL A 579 -13.69 -17.24 -5.77
CA VAL A 579 -13.32 -17.35 -4.35
C VAL A 579 -12.94 -18.79 -4.03
N VAL A 580 -11.74 -18.97 -3.51
CA VAL A 580 -11.14 -20.27 -3.16
C VAL A 580 -10.91 -20.32 -1.67
N LEU A 581 -11.41 -21.37 -0.99
CA LEU A 581 -11.08 -21.65 0.41
C LEU A 581 -9.85 -22.54 0.47
N LEU A 582 -8.84 -22.13 1.21
CA LEU A 582 -7.59 -22.85 1.45
C LEU A 582 -7.52 -23.25 2.91
N THR A 583 -7.32 -24.55 3.21
CA THR A 583 -7.29 -25.02 4.60
C THR A 583 -6.44 -26.29 4.78
N GLY A 584 -5.85 -26.43 5.97
CA GLY A 584 -5.21 -27.67 6.40
C GLY A 584 -6.16 -28.77 6.88
N ASP A 585 -7.45 -28.45 7.05
CA ASP A 585 -8.47 -29.38 7.51
C ASP A 585 -8.71 -30.50 6.49
N ASN A 586 -9.33 -31.60 6.99
CA ASN A 586 -9.79 -32.63 6.11
C ASN A 586 -10.89 -32.16 5.15
N GLN A 587 -11.05 -32.87 4.04
CA GLN A 587 -11.97 -32.52 2.94
C GLN A 587 -13.43 -32.39 3.39
N ARG A 588 -13.87 -33.19 4.40
CA ARG A 588 -15.25 -33.17 4.90
C ARG A 588 -15.57 -31.86 5.61
N THR A 589 -14.75 -31.48 6.58
CA THR A 589 -14.85 -30.21 7.31
C THR A 589 -14.76 -29.00 6.37
N ALA A 590 -13.81 -29.02 5.44
CA ALA A 590 -13.63 -27.98 4.46
C ALA A 590 -14.86 -27.81 3.55
N ASN A 591 -15.46 -28.90 3.10
CA ASN A 591 -16.68 -28.88 2.28
C ASN A 591 -17.92 -28.42 3.07
N ALA A 592 -18.01 -28.71 4.37
CA ALA A 592 -19.11 -28.23 5.22
C ALA A 592 -19.07 -26.70 5.33
N ILE A 593 -17.91 -26.13 5.65
CA ILE A 593 -17.70 -24.70 5.72
C ILE A 593 -17.94 -24.04 4.37
N ALA A 594 -17.41 -24.63 3.29
CA ALA A 594 -17.57 -24.10 1.94
C ALA A 594 -19.04 -23.99 1.50
N ARG A 595 -19.87 -24.97 1.85
CA ARG A 595 -21.32 -24.92 1.61
C ARG A 595 -21.99 -23.79 2.38
N GLN A 596 -21.57 -23.57 3.63
CA GLN A 596 -22.13 -22.52 4.49
C GLN A 596 -21.81 -21.11 3.96
N ILE A 597 -20.60 -20.90 3.42
CA ILE A 597 -20.11 -19.59 2.99
C ILE A 597 -20.26 -19.33 1.48
N GLY A 598 -20.45 -20.38 0.65
CA GLY A 598 -20.72 -20.25 -0.78
C GLY A 598 -19.50 -19.92 -1.63
N VAL A 599 -18.32 -20.49 -1.34
CA VAL A 599 -17.10 -20.37 -2.17
C VAL A 599 -17.21 -21.19 -3.46
N ASP A 600 -16.39 -20.84 -4.47
CA ASP A 600 -16.40 -21.52 -5.78
C ASP A 600 -15.55 -22.79 -5.78
N GLN A 601 -14.48 -22.82 -4.96
CA GLN A 601 -13.56 -23.95 -4.89
C GLN A 601 -13.01 -24.13 -3.47
N VAL A 602 -12.66 -25.38 -3.15
CA VAL A 602 -12.00 -25.77 -1.88
C VAL A 602 -10.69 -26.47 -2.20
N ILE A 603 -9.62 -26.09 -1.52
CA ILE A 603 -8.33 -26.78 -1.50
C ILE A 603 -8.06 -27.15 -0.04
N ALA A 604 -8.25 -28.42 0.28
CA ALA A 604 -8.14 -28.97 1.64
C ALA A 604 -6.85 -29.76 1.85
N GLN A 605 -6.52 -30.08 3.11
CA GLN A 605 -5.35 -30.87 3.50
C GLN A 605 -4.01 -30.25 3.10
N VAL A 606 -3.94 -28.92 3.08
CA VAL A 606 -2.73 -28.18 2.70
C VAL A 606 -1.88 -27.90 3.93
N LEU A 607 -0.64 -28.32 3.90
CA LEU A 607 0.32 -28.01 4.96
C LEU A 607 0.68 -26.52 4.91
N PRO A 608 1.02 -25.88 6.05
CA PRO A 608 1.37 -24.45 6.08
C PRO A 608 2.44 -24.06 5.04
N GLN A 609 3.48 -24.87 4.89
CA GLN A 609 4.57 -24.66 3.92
C GLN A 609 4.14 -24.78 2.46
N ASP A 610 3.03 -25.47 2.16
CA ASP A 610 2.55 -25.69 0.80
C ASP A 610 1.50 -24.65 0.35
N LYS A 611 0.99 -23.81 1.26
CA LYS A 611 0.04 -22.75 0.93
C LYS A 611 0.58 -21.80 -0.16
N ALA A 612 1.85 -21.40 -0.08
CA ALA A 612 2.50 -20.59 -1.09
C ALA A 612 2.57 -21.28 -2.47
N LYS A 613 2.77 -22.61 -2.49
CA LYS A 613 2.76 -23.39 -3.74
C LYS A 613 1.38 -23.43 -4.39
N CYS A 614 0.31 -23.49 -3.59
CA CYS A 614 -1.06 -23.42 -4.09
C CYS A 614 -1.34 -22.09 -4.77
N VAL A 615 -0.91 -20.99 -4.16
CA VAL A 615 -1.01 -19.64 -4.76
C VAL A 615 -0.23 -19.58 -6.06
N ALA A 616 1.02 -20.06 -6.08
CA ALA A 616 1.87 -20.07 -7.26
C ALA A 616 1.26 -20.90 -8.42
N GLN A 617 0.61 -22.03 -8.13
CA GLN A 617 -0.09 -22.82 -9.15
C GLN A 617 -1.25 -22.08 -9.80
N LEU A 618 -2.04 -21.35 -9.02
CA LEU A 618 -3.12 -20.50 -9.56
C LEU A 618 -2.54 -19.38 -10.44
N GLN A 619 -1.43 -18.79 -10.04
CA GLN A 619 -0.72 -17.76 -10.83
C GLN A 619 -0.16 -18.34 -12.14
N GLN A 620 0.38 -19.57 -12.14
CA GLN A 620 0.85 -20.25 -13.36
C GLN A 620 -0.27 -20.55 -14.36
N GLN A 621 -1.51 -20.66 -13.91
CA GLN A 621 -2.70 -20.74 -14.76
C GLN A 621 -3.08 -19.37 -15.39
N GLY A 622 -2.25 -18.36 -15.22
CA GLY A 622 -2.49 -17.00 -15.74
C GLY A 622 -3.47 -16.17 -14.92
N GLN A 623 -3.84 -16.61 -13.73
CA GLN A 623 -4.75 -15.88 -12.84
C GLN A 623 -3.97 -14.88 -11.97
N ARG A 624 -4.57 -13.70 -11.73
CA ARG A 624 -4.08 -12.79 -10.70
C ARG A 624 -4.75 -13.11 -9.39
N VAL A 625 -3.93 -13.44 -8.40
CA VAL A 625 -4.36 -14.01 -7.13
C VAL A 625 -4.18 -13.00 -6.00
N ALA A 626 -5.22 -12.81 -5.20
CA ALA A 626 -5.10 -12.22 -3.87
C ALA A 626 -5.15 -13.34 -2.83
N MET A 627 -4.21 -13.34 -1.88
CA MET A 627 -4.25 -14.21 -0.70
C MET A 627 -4.70 -13.41 0.50
N VAL A 628 -5.62 -13.97 1.29
CA VAL A 628 -6.12 -13.39 2.53
C VAL A 628 -5.87 -14.35 3.68
N GLY A 629 -5.19 -13.87 4.71
CA GLY A 629 -4.83 -14.67 5.89
C GLY A 629 -4.63 -13.80 7.13
N ASP A 630 -4.37 -14.43 8.28
CA ASP A 630 -4.05 -13.75 9.54
C ASP A 630 -2.57 -13.34 9.67
N GLY A 631 -1.72 -13.79 8.77
CA GLY A 631 -0.32 -13.45 8.65
C GLY A 631 0.66 -14.29 9.45
N VAL A 632 0.24 -15.03 10.46
CA VAL A 632 1.19 -15.81 11.30
C VAL A 632 1.69 -17.05 10.55
N ASN A 633 0.74 -17.84 10.01
CA ASN A 633 1.06 -19.06 9.27
C ASN A 633 1.06 -18.85 7.75
N ASP A 634 0.50 -17.75 7.29
CA ASP A 634 0.25 -17.46 5.89
C ASP A 634 1.25 -16.50 5.26
N ALA A 635 2.21 -15.98 6.03
CA ALA A 635 3.18 -14.98 5.56
C ALA A 635 3.86 -15.36 4.21
N PRO A 636 4.32 -16.61 3.99
CA PRO A 636 4.89 -17.00 2.70
C PRO A 636 3.85 -16.99 1.55
N ALA A 637 2.59 -17.32 1.83
CA ALA A 637 1.52 -17.34 0.83
C ALA A 637 1.04 -15.91 0.52
N LEU A 638 0.99 -15.02 1.53
CA LEU A 638 0.71 -13.59 1.35
C LEU A 638 1.76 -12.92 0.48
N ALA A 639 3.05 -13.20 0.74
CA ALA A 639 4.16 -12.65 -0.04
C ALA A 639 4.23 -13.23 -1.48
N GLN A 640 3.77 -14.46 -1.70
CA GLN A 640 3.73 -15.10 -3.02
C GLN A 640 2.62 -14.55 -3.91
N ALA A 641 1.49 -14.11 -3.34
CA ALA A 641 0.34 -13.63 -4.09
C ALA A 641 0.65 -12.35 -4.89
N ASP A 642 -0.16 -12.03 -5.92
CA ASP A 642 -0.06 -10.72 -6.59
C ASP A 642 -0.44 -9.57 -5.64
N VAL A 643 -1.31 -9.85 -4.66
CA VAL A 643 -1.64 -8.95 -3.55
C VAL A 643 -1.93 -9.79 -2.30
N GLY A 644 -1.12 -9.62 -1.26
CA GLY A 644 -1.36 -10.21 0.06
C GLY A 644 -2.23 -9.28 0.92
N LEU A 645 -3.31 -9.81 1.51
CA LEU A 645 -4.17 -9.08 2.44
C LEU A 645 -4.12 -9.75 3.82
N ALA A 646 -3.64 -9.04 4.83
CA ALA A 646 -3.71 -9.50 6.22
C ALA A 646 -5.00 -8.98 6.86
N ILE A 647 -5.69 -9.84 7.62
CA ILE A 647 -6.93 -9.51 8.34
C ILE A 647 -6.69 -9.52 9.84
N GLY A 648 -7.13 -8.46 10.52
CA GLY A 648 -6.92 -8.27 11.96
C GLY A 648 -5.54 -7.68 12.28
N ALA A 649 -5.50 -6.63 13.08
CA ALA A 649 -4.29 -5.87 13.42
C ALA A 649 -3.33 -6.57 14.42
N GLY A 650 -3.40 -7.90 14.54
CA GLY A 650 -2.87 -8.61 15.70
C GLY A 650 -1.37 -8.93 15.71
N THR A 651 -0.68 -8.97 14.56
CA THR A 651 0.73 -9.39 14.57
C THR A 651 1.60 -8.51 13.67
N ASP A 652 2.79 -8.15 14.17
CA ASP A 652 3.78 -7.40 13.40
C ASP A 652 4.17 -8.16 12.10
N ILE A 653 4.16 -9.50 12.15
CA ILE A 653 4.45 -10.38 11.01
C ILE A 653 3.41 -10.22 9.89
N ALA A 654 2.13 -10.12 10.25
CA ALA A 654 1.06 -9.89 9.28
C ALA A 654 1.20 -8.52 8.60
N ILE A 655 1.49 -7.50 9.42
CA ILE A 655 1.74 -6.15 8.92
C ILE A 655 2.96 -6.14 7.99
N GLU A 656 4.01 -6.89 8.28
CA GLU A 656 5.24 -6.91 7.47
C GLU A 656 5.06 -7.64 6.14
N SER A 657 4.34 -8.77 6.14
CA SER A 657 4.25 -9.68 5.00
C SER A 657 3.16 -9.34 3.98
N ALA A 658 2.11 -8.61 4.36
CA ALA A 658 1.00 -8.28 3.49
C ALA A 658 1.17 -6.95 2.77
N ASP A 659 0.56 -6.80 1.59
CA ASP A 659 0.46 -5.55 0.82
C ASP A 659 -0.66 -4.63 1.31
N VAL A 660 -1.72 -5.23 1.82
CA VAL A 660 -2.89 -4.54 2.38
C VAL A 660 -3.19 -5.11 3.75
N VAL A 661 -3.36 -4.25 4.74
CA VAL A 661 -3.73 -4.66 6.11
C VAL A 661 -5.14 -4.16 6.41
N LEU A 662 -6.01 -5.09 6.75
CA LEU A 662 -7.39 -4.83 7.17
C LEU A 662 -7.41 -4.80 8.69
N MET A 663 -7.58 -3.60 9.26
CA MET A 663 -7.52 -3.38 10.72
C MET A 663 -8.68 -4.05 11.46
N LYS A 664 -9.83 -4.15 10.79
CA LYS A 664 -10.99 -4.89 11.30
C LYS A 664 -10.86 -6.36 11.01
N SER A 665 -11.49 -7.17 11.86
CA SER A 665 -11.62 -8.61 11.61
C SER A 665 -12.72 -8.96 10.59
N SER A 666 -13.22 -7.99 9.82
CA SER A 666 -14.33 -8.15 8.88
C SER A 666 -13.86 -8.51 7.48
N LEU A 667 -14.40 -9.59 6.92
CA LEU A 667 -14.15 -9.98 5.53
C LEU A 667 -14.77 -9.02 4.52
N LEU A 668 -15.75 -8.18 4.91
CA LEU A 668 -16.37 -7.17 4.05
C LEU A 668 -15.39 -6.07 3.62
N ASP A 669 -14.30 -5.90 4.34
CA ASP A 669 -13.26 -4.93 3.98
C ASP A 669 -12.48 -5.36 2.72
N ILE A 670 -12.49 -6.65 2.35
CA ILE A 670 -11.86 -7.14 1.10
C ILE A 670 -12.58 -6.58 -0.14
N PRO A 671 -13.89 -6.83 -0.34
CA PRO A 671 -14.60 -6.22 -1.46
C PRO A 671 -14.64 -4.68 -1.39
N ALA A 672 -14.61 -4.08 -0.20
CA ALA A 672 -14.50 -2.63 -0.03
C ALA A 672 -13.15 -2.10 -0.55
N ALA A 673 -12.04 -2.75 -0.19
CA ALA A 673 -10.70 -2.40 -0.68
C ALA A 673 -10.60 -2.54 -2.22
N MET A 674 -11.18 -3.59 -2.79
CA MET A 674 -11.22 -3.78 -4.25
C MET A 674 -12.05 -2.71 -4.97
N ASP A 675 -13.18 -2.28 -4.39
CA ASP A 675 -14.00 -1.22 -4.95
C ASP A 675 -13.28 0.13 -4.87
N LEU A 676 -12.63 0.43 -3.75
CA LEU A 676 -11.80 1.63 -3.62
C LEU A 676 -10.68 1.65 -4.66
N SER A 677 -9.95 0.55 -4.83
CA SER A 677 -8.93 0.40 -5.87
C SER A 677 -9.48 0.75 -7.25
N ARG A 678 -10.66 0.21 -7.59
CA ARG A 678 -11.36 0.51 -8.86
C ARG A 678 -11.72 1.99 -8.98
N ALA A 679 -12.21 2.61 -7.89
CA ALA A 679 -12.58 4.02 -7.86
C ALA A 679 -11.37 4.93 -8.07
N VAL A 680 -10.25 4.65 -7.38
CA VAL A 680 -9.00 5.40 -7.52
C VAL A 680 -8.44 5.30 -8.93
N LEU A 681 -8.39 4.10 -9.50
CA LEU A 681 -7.89 3.92 -10.87
C LEU A 681 -8.77 4.55 -11.94
N ARG A 682 -10.09 4.51 -11.75
CA ARG A 682 -11.02 5.24 -12.63
C ARG A 682 -10.72 6.74 -12.57
N ASN A 683 -10.49 7.27 -11.38
CA ASN A 683 -10.15 8.68 -11.18
C ASN A 683 -8.81 9.03 -11.84
N ILE A 684 -7.77 8.19 -11.66
CA ILE A 684 -6.48 8.38 -12.34
C ILE A 684 -6.64 8.39 -13.86
N LYS A 685 -7.37 7.43 -14.43
CA LYS A 685 -7.63 7.37 -15.88
C LYS A 685 -8.34 8.62 -16.38
N GLN A 686 -9.33 9.12 -15.64
CA GLN A 686 -10.03 10.37 -15.96
C GLN A 686 -9.08 11.56 -15.93
N ASN A 687 -8.26 11.66 -14.88
CA ASN A 687 -7.27 12.73 -14.75
C ASN A 687 -6.26 12.73 -15.91
N LEU A 688 -5.73 11.56 -16.26
CA LEU A 688 -4.81 11.40 -17.39
C LEU A 688 -5.48 11.73 -18.72
N PHE A 689 -6.70 11.26 -18.93
CA PHE A 689 -7.48 11.58 -20.14
C PHE A 689 -7.63 13.09 -20.31
N TRP A 690 -8.09 13.81 -19.30
CA TRP A 690 -8.27 15.26 -19.38
C TRP A 690 -6.92 15.98 -19.51
N ALA A 691 -5.87 15.53 -18.84
CA ALA A 691 -4.53 16.10 -18.94
C ALA A 691 -3.93 16.04 -20.36
N PHE A 692 -4.28 15.02 -21.14
CA PHE A 692 -3.83 14.90 -22.53
C PHE A 692 -4.82 15.51 -23.54
N PHE A 693 -6.10 15.39 -23.29
CA PHE A 693 -7.16 15.76 -24.23
C PHE A 693 -7.10 17.22 -24.64
N TYR A 694 -6.98 18.13 -23.67
CA TYR A 694 -6.93 19.56 -23.99
C TYR A 694 -5.62 19.95 -24.71
N ASN A 695 -4.50 19.30 -24.43
CA ASN A 695 -3.25 19.50 -25.14
C ASN A 695 -3.35 18.99 -26.58
N SER A 696 -3.94 17.80 -26.80
CA SER A 696 -4.10 17.21 -28.12
C SER A 696 -4.96 18.07 -29.07
N ILE A 697 -5.95 18.81 -28.53
CA ILE A 697 -6.75 19.78 -29.30
C ILE A 697 -6.06 21.13 -29.37
N GLY A 698 -5.48 21.59 -28.24
CA GLY A 698 -4.92 22.91 -28.13
C GLY A 698 -3.67 23.12 -28.97
N ILE A 699 -2.80 22.10 -29.09
CA ILE A 699 -1.55 22.21 -29.87
C ILE A 699 -1.83 22.48 -31.36
N PRO A 700 -2.68 21.72 -32.08
CA PRO A 700 -3.04 22.03 -33.47
C PRO A 700 -3.66 23.43 -33.66
N VAL A 701 -4.56 23.82 -32.73
CA VAL A 701 -5.17 25.17 -32.78
C VAL A 701 -4.11 26.26 -32.58
N ALA A 702 -3.22 26.08 -31.59
CA ALA A 702 -2.11 26.99 -31.34
C ALA A 702 -1.11 27.05 -32.51
N ALA A 703 -0.86 25.90 -33.16
CA ALA A 703 -0.02 25.82 -34.36
C ALA A 703 -0.66 26.49 -35.60
N GLY A 704 -1.88 27.01 -35.49
CA GLY A 704 -2.54 27.75 -36.59
C GLY A 704 -3.21 26.87 -37.62
N VAL A 705 -3.49 25.57 -37.35
CA VAL A 705 -4.13 24.66 -38.30
C VAL A 705 -5.53 25.18 -38.76
N LEU A 706 -6.23 25.90 -37.87
CA LEU A 706 -7.53 26.46 -38.19
C LEU A 706 -7.44 27.83 -38.87
N TYR A 707 -6.28 28.45 -38.95
CA TYR A 707 -6.11 29.79 -39.50
C TYR A 707 -6.49 29.93 -40.96
N PRO A 708 -6.09 29.01 -41.88
CA PRO A 708 -6.49 29.12 -43.30
C PRO A 708 -7.97 29.07 -43.54
N ALA A 709 -8.73 28.34 -42.71
CA ALA A 709 -10.19 28.15 -42.92
C ALA A 709 -11.04 29.14 -42.12
N LEU A 710 -10.60 29.49 -40.88
CA LEU A 710 -11.42 30.25 -39.92
C LEU A 710 -10.76 31.53 -39.45
N HIS A 711 -9.55 31.85 -39.91
CA HIS A 711 -8.71 32.94 -39.39
C HIS A 711 -8.56 32.94 -37.85
N LEU A 712 -8.63 31.74 -37.27
CA LEU A 712 -8.60 31.55 -35.81
C LEU A 712 -7.21 31.13 -35.39
N THR A 713 -6.60 31.92 -34.46
CA THR A 713 -5.35 31.58 -33.76
C THR A 713 -5.59 31.53 -32.25
N LEU A 714 -4.82 30.73 -31.56
CA LEU A 714 -4.88 30.69 -30.09
C LEU A 714 -3.98 31.76 -29.51
N ASN A 715 -4.58 32.74 -28.80
CA ASN A 715 -3.81 33.74 -28.07
C ASN A 715 -2.99 33.08 -26.95
N PRO A 716 -1.67 33.37 -26.81
CA PRO A 716 -0.82 32.80 -25.75
C PRO A 716 -1.36 33.00 -24.33
N MET A 717 -2.08 34.10 -24.07
CA MET A 717 -2.72 34.36 -22.78
C MET A 717 -3.85 33.38 -22.48
N LEU A 718 -4.71 33.06 -23.46
CA LEU A 718 -5.77 32.06 -23.33
C LEU A 718 -5.16 30.66 -23.13
N ALA A 719 -4.06 30.37 -23.83
CA ALA A 719 -3.29 29.15 -23.65
C ALA A 719 -2.81 28.99 -22.21
N ALA A 720 -2.22 30.05 -21.62
CA ALA A 720 -1.73 30.06 -20.25
C ALA A 720 -2.86 29.91 -19.21
N ALA A 721 -4.01 30.52 -19.44
CA ALA A 721 -5.20 30.40 -18.61
C ALA A 721 -5.75 28.96 -18.62
N ALA A 722 -5.91 28.36 -19.80
CA ALA A 722 -6.38 26.98 -19.98
C ALA A 722 -5.45 25.97 -19.29
N MET A 723 -4.13 26.15 -19.42
CA MET A 723 -3.13 25.35 -18.74
C MET A 723 -3.28 25.42 -17.22
N SER A 724 -3.46 26.60 -16.64
CA SER A 724 -3.61 26.79 -15.20
C SER A 724 -4.89 26.14 -14.69
N LEU A 725 -5.98 26.25 -15.42
CA LEU A 725 -7.28 25.65 -15.07
C LEU A 725 -7.24 24.12 -15.11
N SER A 726 -6.48 23.53 -16.02
CA SER A 726 -6.32 22.08 -16.14
C SER A 726 -5.82 21.42 -14.85
N SER A 727 -4.81 22.02 -14.19
CA SER A 727 -4.30 21.51 -12.91
C SER A 727 -5.36 21.56 -11.81
N VAL A 728 -6.19 22.61 -11.78
CA VAL A 728 -7.30 22.74 -10.82
C VAL A 728 -8.34 21.65 -11.06
N CYS A 729 -8.69 21.37 -12.31
CA CYS A 729 -9.66 20.33 -12.68
C CYS A 729 -9.18 18.95 -12.21
N VAL A 730 -7.92 18.59 -12.44
CA VAL A 730 -7.35 17.30 -12.03
C VAL A 730 -7.38 17.14 -10.52
N VAL A 731 -6.95 18.14 -9.76
CA VAL A 731 -6.98 18.07 -8.29
C VAL A 731 -8.41 18.01 -7.76
N SER A 732 -9.32 18.82 -8.32
CA SER A 732 -10.74 18.80 -7.94
C SER A 732 -11.39 17.44 -8.19
N ASN A 733 -11.06 16.78 -9.32
CA ASN A 733 -11.55 15.43 -9.61
C ASN A 733 -10.98 14.41 -8.62
N ALA A 734 -9.69 14.50 -8.26
CA ALA A 734 -9.08 13.61 -7.28
C ALA A 734 -9.71 13.80 -5.87
N LEU A 735 -10.02 15.03 -5.47
CA LEU A 735 -10.68 15.32 -4.19
C LEU A 735 -12.10 14.73 -4.08
N ARG A 736 -12.76 14.35 -5.19
CA ARG A 736 -14.04 13.64 -5.16
C ARG A 736 -13.93 12.27 -4.48
N LEU A 737 -12.74 11.67 -4.47
CA LEU A 737 -12.49 10.40 -3.76
C LEU A 737 -12.69 10.52 -2.24
N ARG A 738 -12.65 11.72 -1.66
CA ARG A 738 -13.01 11.94 -0.25
C ARG A 738 -14.46 11.56 0.08
N GLY A 739 -15.33 11.61 -0.92
CA GLY A 739 -16.73 11.22 -0.79
C GLY A 739 -16.96 9.73 -1.00
N TRP A 740 -15.91 8.93 -1.25
CA TRP A 740 -16.05 7.49 -1.37
C TRP A 740 -16.42 6.90 0.01
N LYS A 741 -17.38 6.00 -0.02
CA LYS A 741 -17.78 5.19 1.15
C LYS A 741 -17.78 3.73 0.74
N PRO A 742 -17.48 2.80 1.65
CA PRO A 742 -17.63 1.38 1.37
C PRO A 742 -19.03 1.10 0.84
N PRO A 743 -19.15 0.31 -0.24
CA PRO A 743 -20.46 -0.02 -0.78
C PRO A 743 -21.27 -0.79 0.28
N PHE A 744 -22.53 -0.43 0.44
CA PHE A 744 -23.45 -1.16 1.30
C PHE A 744 -23.78 -2.50 0.61
N PHE A 745 -23.24 -3.58 1.14
CA PHE A 745 -23.58 -4.92 0.70
C PHE A 745 -24.89 -5.35 1.39
N ALA A 746 -26.02 -5.07 0.73
CA ALA A 746 -27.34 -5.42 1.24
C ALA A 746 -27.48 -6.93 1.51
N ASP A 747 -28.32 -7.30 2.47
CA ASP A 747 -28.73 -8.67 2.79
C ASP A 747 -29.56 -9.30 1.64
N GLN A 748 -28.99 -9.39 0.45
CA GLN A 748 -29.56 -10.18 -0.63
C GLN A 748 -29.03 -11.61 -0.53
N PRO A 749 -29.91 -12.62 -0.68
CA PRO A 749 -29.46 -14.00 -0.66
C PRO A 749 -28.34 -14.19 -1.68
N ALA A 750 -27.27 -14.86 -1.26
CA ALA A 750 -26.20 -15.22 -2.17
C ALA A 750 -26.82 -15.99 -3.35
N PRO A 751 -26.39 -15.73 -4.61
CA PRO A 751 -26.78 -16.59 -5.70
C PRO A 751 -26.43 -18.02 -5.28
N THR A 752 -27.38 -18.95 -5.41
CA THR A 752 -27.18 -20.39 -5.13
C THR A 752 -25.90 -20.83 -5.82
N ALA A 753 -24.84 -21.02 -5.04
CA ALA A 753 -23.57 -21.48 -5.56
C ALA A 753 -23.77 -22.91 -6.08
N PRO A 754 -23.27 -23.26 -7.27
CA PRO A 754 -23.05 -24.67 -7.58
C PRO A 754 -22.20 -25.29 -6.47
N LEU A 755 -22.34 -26.60 -6.24
CA LEU A 755 -21.51 -27.32 -5.28
C LEU A 755 -20.04 -26.97 -5.57
N PRO A 756 -19.25 -26.58 -4.54
CA PRO A 756 -17.87 -26.15 -4.75
C PRO A 756 -17.08 -27.27 -5.43
N GLU A 757 -16.31 -26.90 -6.46
CA GLU A 757 -15.37 -27.83 -7.07
C GLU A 757 -14.36 -28.26 -6.00
N SER A 758 -14.43 -29.52 -5.58
CA SER A 758 -13.44 -30.09 -4.66
C SER A 758 -12.18 -30.44 -5.45
N ALA A 759 -11.16 -29.62 -5.30
CA ALA A 759 -9.82 -30.00 -5.71
C ALA A 759 -9.07 -30.50 -4.48
N VAL A 760 -8.81 -31.81 -4.41
CA VAL A 760 -7.76 -32.31 -3.54
C VAL A 760 -6.46 -31.72 -4.07
N PHE A 761 -5.74 -30.97 -3.23
CA PHE A 761 -4.36 -30.61 -3.54
C PHE A 761 -3.59 -31.93 -3.67
N GLN A 762 -3.51 -32.44 -4.89
CA GLN A 762 -2.39 -33.29 -5.20
C GLN A 762 -1.18 -32.36 -5.14
N SER A 763 -0.44 -32.42 -4.04
CA SER A 763 0.98 -32.08 -4.14
C SER A 763 1.42 -32.84 -5.40
N GLN A 764 1.82 -32.11 -6.43
CA GLN A 764 2.75 -32.64 -7.39
C GLN A 764 4.12 -32.72 -6.68
N GLY A 765 4.21 -33.42 -5.55
CA GLY A 765 5.16 -34.47 -5.48
C GLY A 765 4.76 -35.37 -6.64
N LYS A 766 5.46 -35.29 -7.75
CA LYS A 766 5.82 -36.52 -8.38
C LYS A 766 6.13 -37.47 -7.19
N GLU A 767 5.34 -38.49 -6.94
CA GLU A 767 5.96 -39.76 -6.71
C GLU A 767 6.89 -39.90 -7.93
N GLU A 768 8.02 -39.25 -7.91
CA GLU A 768 9.20 -39.75 -8.55
C GLU A 768 9.30 -41.10 -7.87
N ASN A 769 9.08 -42.13 -8.64
CA ASN A 769 9.47 -43.49 -8.29
C ASN A 769 10.94 -43.33 -7.92
N THR A 770 11.24 -42.89 -6.72
CA THR A 770 12.60 -42.75 -6.22
C THR A 770 12.98 -44.07 -5.64
N VAL A 771 14.07 -44.59 -6.11
CA VAL A 771 14.68 -45.81 -5.59
C VAL A 771 15.75 -45.34 -4.59
N ASN A 772 15.64 -45.85 -3.36
CA ASN A 772 16.68 -45.63 -2.37
C ASN A 772 17.78 -46.71 -2.55
N LYS A 773 18.99 -46.22 -2.71
CA LYS A 773 20.19 -47.06 -2.87
C LYS A 773 21.24 -46.71 -1.82
N THR A 774 22.01 -47.67 -1.38
CA THR A 774 23.15 -47.43 -0.49
C THR A 774 24.43 -47.79 -1.24
N ILE A 775 25.34 -46.83 -1.38
CA ILE A 775 26.63 -47.00 -2.05
C ILE A 775 27.71 -47.12 -0.97
N HIS A 776 28.44 -48.22 -0.98
CA HIS A 776 29.61 -48.39 -0.10
C HIS A 776 30.86 -47.90 -0.83
N ILE A 777 31.61 -47.02 -0.15
CA ILE A 777 32.70 -46.25 -0.75
C ILE A 777 33.96 -46.40 0.09
N ASP A 778 35.03 -46.87 -0.56
CA ASP A 778 36.34 -46.96 0.09
C ASP A 778 37.26 -45.76 -0.30
N GLY A 779 38.13 -45.39 0.64
CA GLY A 779 39.09 -44.32 0.44
C GLY A 779 38.67 -42.99 1.10
N MET A 780 37.50 -42.87 1.73
CA MET A 780 37.13 -41.66 2.49
C MET A 780 37.76 -41.69 3.88
N MET A 781 38.50 -40.64 4.24
CA MET A 781 39.23 -40.50 5.50
C MET A 781 38.87 -39.29 6.38
N CYS A 782 38.09 -38.37 5.86
CA CYS A 782 37.70 -37.14 6.57
C CYS A 782 36.43 -36.54 6.01
N THR A 783 35.86 -35.57 6.72
CA THR A 783 34.62 -34.82 6.34
C THR A 783 34.76 -34.04 5.04
N HIS A 784 35.98 -33.71 4.60
CA HIS A 784 36.22 -33.10 3.29
C HIS A 784 36.02 -34.10 2.14
N CYS A 785 36.35 -35.38 2.41
CA CYS A 785 36.15 -36.46 1.46
C CYS A 785 34.63 -36.75 1.29
N THR A 786 33.88 -36.79 2.37
CA THR A 786 32.42 -37.00 2.30
C THR A 786 31.73 -35.85 1.54
N GLY A 787 32.10 -34.60 1.79
CA GLY A 787 31.54 -33.46 1.07
C GLY A 787 31.86 -33.44 -0.43
N ARG A 788 33.00 -34.01 -0.87
CA ARG A 788 33.32 -34.16 -2.30
C ARG A 788 32.46 -35.23 -2.98
N VAL A 789 32.27 -36.33 -2.34
CA VAL A 789 31.43 -37.45 -2.85
C VAL A 789 29.96 -37.02 -2.88
N GLU A 790 29.48 -36.40 -1.79
CA GLU A 790 28.12 -35.89 -1.67
C GLU A 790 27.81 -34.88 -2.76
N LYS A 791 28.73 -33.96 -3.01
CA LYS A 791 28.61 -32.98 -4.09
C LYS A 791 28.58 -33.65 -5.47
N ALA A 792 29.48 -34.61 -5.74
CA ALA A 792 29.52 -35.29 -7.04
C ALA A 792 28.26 -36.07 -7.32
N LEU A 793 27.62 -36.70 -6.30
CA LEU A 793 26.36 -37.40 -6.44
C LEU A 793 25.18 -36.42 -6.60
N ASN A 794 25.15 -35.33 -5.84
CA ASN A 794 24.08 -34.32 -5.91
C ASN A 794 24.16 -33.44 -7.18
N ASP A 795 25.30 -33.40 -7.87
CA ASP A 795 25.44 -32.73 -9.19
C ASP A 795 24.77 -33.55 -10.33
N LEU A 796 24.39 -34.81 -10.08
CA LEU A 796 23.63 -35.61 -11.02
C LEU A 796 22.14 -35.25 -11.03
N PRO A 797 21.51 -35.06 -12.20
CA PRO A 797 20.09 -34.71 -12.26
C PRO A 797 19.20 -35.87 -11.71
N GLY A 798 18.35 -35.56 -10.74
CA GLY A 798 17.43 -36.50 -10.11
C GLY A 798 18.06 -37.40 -9.04
N VAL A 799 19.18 -37.01 -8.46
CA VAL A 799 19.90 -37.68 -7.37
C VAL A 799 19.98 -36.78 -6.16
N GLU A 800 19.61 -37.30 -4.99
CA GLU A 800 19.82 -36.69 -3.67
C GLU A 800 20.61 -37.70 -2.81
N ALA A 801 21.78 -37.32 -2.34
CA ALA A 801 22.70 -38.15 -1.62
C ALA A 801 23.18 -37.54 -0.33
N THR A 802 23.25 -38.34 0.74
CA THR A 802 23.87 -38.00 2.02
C THR A 802 24.98 -38.99 2.34
N VAL A 803 26.18 -38.53 2.61
CA VAL A 803 27.36 -39.39 2.80
C VAL A 803 27.76 -39.42 4.27
N ASP A 804 27.86 -40.65 4.82
CA ASP A 804 28.29 -40.88 6.18
C ASP A 804 29.72 -41.48 6.20
N LEU A 805 30.59 -40.83 7.00
CA LEU A 805 31.99 -41.21 7.11
C LEU A 805 32.18 -42.50 7.95
N ASP A 806 31.38 -42.67 9.00
CA ASP A 806 31.55 -43.75 9.99
C ASP A 806 31.13 -45.11 9.38
N SER A 807 30.07 -45.10 8.60
CA SER A 807 29.61 -46.30 7.85
C SER A 807 30.28 -46.45 6.48
N LYS A 808 31.11 -45.49 6.08
CA LYS A 808 31.73 -45.44 4.75
C LYS A 808 30.72 -45.67 3.62
N SER A 809 29.55 -45.03 3.70
CA SER A 809 28.48 -45.24 2.75
C SER A 809 27.78 -43.92 2.39
N ALA A 810 27.16 -43.88 1.20
CA ALA A 810 26.25 -42.87 0.78
C ALA A 810 24.85 -43.44 0.67
N ALA A 811 23.89 -42.83 1.36
CA ALA A 811 22.47 -43.05 1.14
C ALA A 811 22.03 -42.16 -0.03
N VAL A 812 21.52 -42.75 -1.09
CA VAL A 812 21.18 -42.09 -2.34
C VAL A 812 19.72 -42.34 -2.65
N THR A 813 18.95 -41.27 -2.81
CA THR A 813 17.59 -41.29 -3.36
C THR A 813 17.66 -40.84 -4.80
N CYS A 814 17.33 -41.68 -5.76
CA CYS A 814 17.44 -41.33 -7.19
C CYS A 814 16.21 -41.74 -7.99
N THR A 815 15.99 -41.12 -9.14
CA THR A 815 14.94 -41.53 -10.09
C THR A 815 15.31 -42.89 -10.73
N PRO A 816 14.35 -43.76 -11.13
CA PRO A 816 14.64 -45.06 -11.75
C PRO A 816 15.49 -45.02 -13.00
N ASP A 817 15.57 -43.85 -13.65
CA ASP A 817 16.38 -43.64 -14.87
C ASP A 817 17.88 -43.51 -14.59
N VAL A 818 18.28 -43.37 -13.31
CA VAL A 818 19.69 -43.27 -12.90
C VAL A 818 20.25 -44.68 -12.67
N SER A 819 21.15 -45.09 -13.58
CA SER A 819 21.78 -46.42 -13.49
C SER A 819 22.83 -46.48 -12.39
N ASP A 820 23.07 -47.69 -11.85
CA ASP A 820 24.13 -47.95 -10.89
C ASP A 820 25.53 -47.59 -11.44
N ASP A 821 25.72 -47.74 -12.73
CA ASP A 821 26.97 -47.37 -13.38
C ASP A 821 27.18 -45.83 -13.39
N THR A 822 26.12 -45.04 -13.54
CA THR A 822 26.20 -43.57 -13.48
C THR A 822 26.59 -43.10 -12.06
N LEU A 823 25.99 -43.69 -11.03
CA LEU A 823 26.31 -43.41 -9.65
C LEU A 823 27.75 -43.82 -9.29
N ARG A 824 28.19 -44.98 -9.77
CA ARG A 824 29.57 -45.49 -9.62
C ARG A 824 30.56 -44.52 -10.28
N GLN A 825 30.31 -44.15 -11.51
CA GLN A 825 31.18 -43.24 -12.24
C GLN A 825 31.35 -41.88 -11.55
N ALA A 826 30.28 -41.29 -11.02
CA ALA A 826 30.34 -40.02 -10.30
C ALA A 826 31.24 -40.09 -9.05
N VAL A 827 31.18 -41.20 -8.30
CA VAL A 827 32.02 -41.41 -7.11
C VAL A 827 33.49 -41.69 -7.51
N GLU A 828 33.72 -42.42 -8.59
CA GLU A 828 35.08 -42.71 -9.10
C GLU A 828 35.72 -41.45 -9.71
N ASP A 829 34.94 -40.63 -10.42
CA ASP A 829 35.43 -39.31 -10.92
C ASP A 829 35.78 -38.34 -9.80
N ALA A 830 35.10 -38.45 -8.63
CA ALA A 830 35.48 -37.73 -7.44
C ALA A 830 36.75 -38.24 -6.73
N GLY A 831 37.32 -39.36 -7.23
CA GLY A 831 38.59 -39.94 -6.78
C GLY A 831 38.47 -41.02 -5.68
N TYR A 832 37.27 -41.66 -5.52
CA TYR A 832 37.01 -42.71 -4.53
C TYR A 832 36.54 -43.99 -5.21
N HIS A 833 36.61 -45.11 -4.50
CA HIS A 833 36.29 -46.42 -5.06
C HIS A 833 34.98 -46.98 -4.51
N VAL A 834 34.06 -47.36 -5.41
CA VAL A 834 32.77 -47.98 -5.03
C VAL A 834 32.93 -49.48 -4.84
N THR A 835 32.70 -49.99 -3.62
CA THR A 835 32.83 -51.40 -3.28
C THR A 835 31.51 -52.17 -3.46
N GLY A 836 30.37 -51.50 -3.45
CA GLY A 836 29.06 -52.09 -3.71
C GLY A 836 27.93 -51.07 -3.72
N ILE A 837 26.89 -51.35 -4.50
CA ILE A 837 25.63 -50.57 -4.53
C ILE A 837 24.50 -51.57 -4.17
N ARG A 838 23.66 -51.25 -3.22
CA ARG A 838 22.51 -52.02 -2.78
C ARG A 838 21.22 -51.24 -2.80
#